data_92c4c7ba03cec8399ece1a8fd76901e7
#
_entry.id   92c4c7ba03cec8399ece1a8fd76901e7
#
_cell.length_a   1.000
_cell.length_b   1.000
_cell.length_c   1.000
_cell.angle_alpha   90.00
_cell.angle_beta   90.00
_cell.angle_gamma   90.00
#
_symmetry.space_group_name_H-M   'P 1'
#
loop_
_entity.id
_entity.type
_entity.pdbx_description
1 polymer ?
#
loop_
_entity_poly.entity_id
_entity_poly.type
_entity_poly.pdbx_seq_one_letter_code
_entity_poly.pdbx_strand_id
1 'polypeptide(L)'
;MKEYANLPSWLARAYERCQRAVPGGLQSEKIPIEDAVLRVAAADVFASEDVPSVPLAAVEGYALRASDTAHANRDAPAELDFEFSRRILASRTSSPATRAIKPNCAVDVPPYFPLPENADAVAPTSGYEVASRGIRSYLRIQAPISPGQHVIAAGREYRKGDLLLHKGNRITAERQVALISAGIREVAVTKRPRIGVVIVGYEQKPPGVDRERWQRPDASGPYIRAVLRRWGYEVPPVEYIEPPDMTRPPLEVRQDEHQFKVKLVELAERYDLIVGAGLPALPPFQNLGLNGCPMYSNDETVVDIKQMPAGRFNFGRSENRSPPKKAMLPLTRPDGTQSGMQLMTSYDQATLLNLPGHTSSVAILVHTIAPRVLDLLEHVATPGPYWQTGVIAHDVERSAEFNGMRWGNLYRDANGDRRVHLLPFDGDGLINGVARAGVLVAIPAGDEALPVGSPVLFLHLDRECAEAVPCSPKQSEQHAVPMQQAVSLPTPSPAPGVESAKADLHSTWKLLEEWGEADATRLPGGFNGPAIDSDIAALNAALGVTLPSEFIDSLRMHNGLTAPGAAFADGEALLSAREIITQWSIWKRLVAGGDFDGMSSEPDQGIRDDWYNLKWIPFTHDGSGNHLCLDLDPAEGGTLGQVIRIWHDDEVRELVAGSFSEWLARVAAKLVKS
;
A
#
# COMPACT_ATOMS: atom_id res chain seq x y z
N MET A 1 11.43 -4.37 1.16
CA MET A 1 12.11 -4.20 2.46
C MET A 1 11.79 -2.88 3.16
N LYS A 2 11.44 -1.77 2.46
CA LYS A 2 11.00 -0.50 3.09
C LYS A 2 9.83 -0.66 4.09
N GLU A 3 8.97 -1.62 3.86
CA GLU A 3 7.76 -1.91 4.64
C GLU A 3 8.04 -2.41 6.06
N TYR A 4 9.27 -2.83 6.36
CA TYR A 4 9.61 -3.53 7.61
C TYR A 4 10.60 -2.81 8.52
N ALA A 5 11.09 -1.65 8.15
CA ALA A 5 12.13 -0.93 8.90
C ALA A 5 11.77 -0.61 10.36
N ASN A 6 10.48 -0.53 10.66
CA ASN A 6 9.97 -0.24 12.01
C ASN A 6 9.31 -1.46 12.69
N LEU A 7 9.29 -2.62 12.04
CA LEU A 7 8.74 -3.83 12.64
C LEU A 7 9.76 -4.49 13.58
N PRO A 8 9.29 -5.22 14.60
CA PRO A 8 10.17 -6.10 15.35
C PRO A 8 10.94 -7.04 14.41
N SER A 9 12.23 -7.18 14.60
CA SER A 9 13.13 -7.92 13.69
C SER A 9 12.68 -9.36 13.42
N TRP A 10 12.07 -10.03 14.41
CA TRP A 10 11.51 -11.36 14.25
C TRP A 10 10.33 -11.40 13.28
N LEU A 11 9.49 -10.36 13.29
CA LEU A 11 8.32 -10.28 12.42
C LEU A 11 8.73 -10.02 10.96
N ALA A 12 9.73 -9.15 10.77
CA ALA A 12 10.34 -8.96 9.45
C ALA A 12 10.88 -10.28 8.89
N ARG A 13 11.66 -11.03 9.69
CA ARG A 13 12.15 -12.39 9.30
C ARG A 13 11.03 -13.37 9.03
N ALA A 14 9.95 -13.34 9.83
CA ALA A 14 8.79 -14.19 9.59
C ALA A 14 8.13 -13.89 8.22
N TYR A 15 8.01 -12.61 7.87
CA TYR A 15 7.44 -12.20 6.58
C TYR A 15 8.33 -12.61 5.39
N GLU A 16 9.64 -12.46 5.50
CA GLU A 16 10.58 -12.96 4.48
C GLU A 16 10.45 -14.48 4.27
N ARG A 17 10.33 -15.24 5.36
CA ARG A 17 10.13 -16.70 5.27
C ARG A 17 8.78 -17.04 4.62
N CYS A 18 7.71 -16.34 4.97
CA CYS A 18 6.43 -16.49 4.29
C CYS A 18 6.57 -16.26 2.79
N GLN A 19 7.29 -15.20 2.39
CA GLN A 19 7.54 -14.89 0.98
C GLN A 19 8.29 -16.01 0.25
N ARG A 20 9.28 -16.62 0.89
CA ARG A 20 10.04 -17.74 0.29
C ARG A 20 9.22 -19.02 0.19
N ALA A 21 8.41 -19.29 1.20
CA ALA A 21 7.62 -20.52 1.29
C ALA A 21 6.35 -20.51 0.43
N VAL A 22 5.90 -19.34 -0.05
CA VAL A 22 4.78 -19.20 -1.02
C VAL A 22 5.32 -18.66 -2.36
N PRO A 23 6.10 -19.44 -3.12
CA PRO A 23 6.78 -18.97 -4.31
C PRO A 23 5.86 -18.72 -5.51
N GLY A 24 4.62 -19.14 -5.45
CA GLY A 24 3.64 -18.92 -6.53
C GLY A 24 2.24 -18.94 -5.96
N GLY A 25 1.47 -17.90 -6.22
CA GLY A 25 0.09 -17.84 -5.79
C GLY A 25 -0.85 -18.72 -6.62
N LEU A 26 -2.13 -18.60 -6.36
CA LEU A 26 -3.16 -19.38 -7.01
C LEU A 26 -3.43 -18.93 -8.45
N GLN A 27 -4.02 -19.80 -9.24
CA GLN A 27 -4.41 -19.49 -10.61
C GLN A 27 -5.46 -18.36 -10.66
N SER A 28 -5.58 -17.72 -11.82
CA SER A 28 -6.63 -16.75 -12.09
C SER A 28 -7.91 -17.40 -12.60
N GLU A 29 -9.01 -16.69 -12.40
CA GLU A 29 -10.33 -17.00 -12.97
C GLU A 29 -11.02 -15.69 -13.39
N LYS A 30 -11.98 -15.77 -14.31
CA LYS A 30 -12.85 -14.63 -14.65
C LYS A 30 -14.16 -14.75 -13.90
N ILE A 31 -14.60 -13.66 -13.31
CA ILE A 31 -15.86 -13.59 -12.58
C ILE A 31 -16.64 -12.34 -12.99
N PRO A 32 -17.97 -12.32 -12.82
CA PRO A 32 -18.77 -11.12 -12.94
C PRO A 32 -18.26 -10.04 -11.98
N ILE A 33 -18.30 -8.78 -12.43
CA ILE A 33 -17.82 -7.66 -11.60
C ILE A 33 -18.61 -7.52 -10.31
N GLU A 34 -19.87 -7.93 -10.29
CA GLU A 34 -20.74 -7.90 -9.11
C GLU A 34 -20.20 -8.78 -7.97
N ASP A 35 -19.52 -9.89 -8.30
CA ASP A 35 -18.96 -10.86 -7.36
C ASP A 35 -17.48 -10.55 -7.00
N ALA A 36 -16.94 -9.44 -7.51
CA ALA A 36 -15.52 -9.17 -7.46
C ALA A 36 -15.03 -8.48 -6.17
N VAL A 37 -15.93 -7.99 -5.30
CA VAL A 37 -15.55 -7.33 -4.05
C VAL A 37 -14.73 -8.27 -3.17
N LEU A 38 -13.64 -7.74 -2.60
CA LEU A 38 -12.62 -8.46 -1.83
C LEU A 38 -11.76 -9.45 -2.64
N ARG A 39 -11.96 -9.57 -3.97
CA ARG A 39 -11.08 -10.37 -4.84
C ARG A 39 -9.85 -9.55 -5.25
N VAL A 40 -8.79 -10.21 -5.65
CA VAL A 40 -7.53 -9.59 -6.09
C VAL A 40 -7.43 -9.65 -7.60
N ALA A 41 -7.19 -8.51 -8.24
CA ALA A 41 -7.06 -8.43 -9.69
C ALA A 41 -5.83 -9.23 -10.18
N ALA A 42 -6.06 -10.15 -11.11
CA ALA A 42 -5.01 -11.00 -11.69
C ALA A 42 -4.27 -10.32 -12.86
N ALA A 43 -4.81 -9.22 -13.37
CA ALA A 43 -4.24 -8.41 -14.45
C ALA A 43 -4.64 -6.94 -14.24
N ASP A 44 -3.93 -6.04 -14.90
CA ASP A 44 -4.33 -4.63 -14.99
C ASP A 44 -5.69 -4.52 -15.67
N VAL A 45 -6.54 -3.64 -15.16
CA VAL A 45 -7.89 -3.41 -15.70
C VAL A 45 -7.97 -1.99 -16.23
N PHE A 46 -8.36 -1.88 -17.50
CA PHE A 46 -8.44 -0.60 -18.20
C PHE A 46 -9.89 -0.27 -18.53
N ALA A 47 -10.24 1.03 -18.56
CA ALA A 47 -11.56 1.50 -18.93
C ALA A 47 -11.94 1.01 -20.33
N SER A 48 -13.11 0.39 -20.46
CA SER A 48 -13.61 -0.11 -21.75
C SER A 48 -14.30 0.97 -22.57
N GLU A 49 -14.75 2.05 -21.90
CA GLU A 49 -15.41 3.20 -22.49
C GLU A 49 -15.09 4.47 -21.72
N ASP A 50 -15.40 5.62 -22.32
CA ASP A 50 -15.26 6.93 -21.66
C ASP A 50 -16.27 7.08 -20.52
N VAL A 51 -15.90 7.78 -19.45
CA VAL A 51 -16.77 8.09 -18.31
C VAL A 51 -16.80 9.60 -18.09
N PRO A 52 -17.95 10.25 -18.24
CA PRO A 52 -19.17 9.73 -18.85
C PRO A 52 -18.96 9.41 -20.34
N SER A 53 -19.77 8.52 -20.89
CA SER A 53 -19.67 8.09 -22.30
C SER A 53 -20.12 9.16 -23.31
N VAL A 54 -20.90 10.11 -22.85
CA VAL A 54 -21.40 11.27 -23.63
C VAL A 54 -21.32 12.53 -22.78
N PRO A 55 -21.29 13.74 -23.37
CA PRO A 55 -21.32 14.98 -22.60
C PRO A 55 -22.60 15.09 -21.77
N LEU A 56 -22.46 15.54 -20.51
CA LEU A 56 -23.57 15.71 -19.58
C LEU A 56 -23.72 17.19 -19.18
N ALA A 57 -24.93 17.59 -18.79
CA ALA A 57 -25.18 18.89 -18.16
C ALA A 57 -24.55 18.93 -16.76
N ALA A 58 -23.72 19.91 -16.45
CA ALA A 58 -23.15 20.09 -15.12
C ALA A 58 -24.15 20.70 -14.13
N VAL A 59 -25.14 21.43 -14.62
CA VAL A 59 -26.18 22.12 -13.83
C VAL A 59 -27.54 21.94 -14.49
N GLU A 60 -28.60 22.14 -13.73
CA GLU A 60 -29.93 22.32 -14.28
C GLU A 60 -29.97 23.54 -15.17
N GLY A 61 -30.46 23.41 -16.39
CA GLY A 61 -30.46 24.51 -17.34
C GLY A 61 -31.03 24.15 -18.70
N TYR A 62 -30.63 24.94 -19.66
CA TYR A 62 -31.04 24.83 -21.05
C TYR A 62 -29.86 24.47 -21.93
N ALA A 63 -29.84 23.25 -22.46
CA ALA A 63 -28.86 22.81 -23.44
C ALA A 63 -29.10 23.52 -24.77
N LEU A 64 -28.04 24.05 -25.36
CA LEU A 64 -28.07 24.84 -26.58
C LEU A 64 -26.76 24.71 -27.36
N ARG A 65 -26.75 25.28 -28.58
CA ARG A 65 -25.54 25.47 -29.35
C ARG A 65 -24.94 26.85 -29.03
N ALA A 66 -23.75 26.90 -28.52
CA ALA A 66 -23.07 28.15 -28.19
C ALA A 66 -22.98 29.11 -29.39
N SER A 67 -22.82 28.55 -30.61
CA SER A 67 -22.80 29.33 -31.87
C SER A 67 -24.05 30.17 -32.09
N ASP A 68 -25.20 29.71 -31.62
CA ASP A 68 -26.49 30.40 -31.81
C ASP A 68 -26.59 31.65 -30.90
N THR A 69 -25.69 31.82 -29.94
CA THR A 69 -25.63 32.96 -29.01
C THR A 69 -24.45 33.91 -29.28
N ALA A 70 -23.61 33.60 -30.29
CA ALA A 70 -22.35 34.30 -30.53
C ALA A 70 -22.49 35.85 -30.72
N HIS A 71 -23.62 36.32 -31.21
CA HIS A 71 -23.92 37.72 -31.42
C HIS A 71 -24.83 38.35 -30.37
N ALA A 72 -25.18 37.57 -29.34
CA ALA A 72 -26.09 38.01 -28.30
C ALA A 72 -25.51 39.18 -27.48
N ASN A 73 -26.30 40.23 -27.28
CA ASN A 73 -25.99 41.33 -26.37
C ASN A 73 -27.29 41.87 -25.79
N ARG A 74 -27.21 42.86 -24.87
CA ARG A 74 -28.39 43.40 -24.18
C ARG A 74 -29.38 44.08 -25.13
N ASP A 75 -28.85 44.70 -26.19
CA ASP A 75 -29.69 45.46 -27.16
C ASP A 75 -30.26 44.53 -28.26
N ALA A 76 -29.55 43.44 -28.55
CA ALA A 76 -29.96 42.42 -29.53
C ALA A 76 -29.74 40.99 -28.93
N PRO A 77 -30.63 40.56 -28.02
CA PRO A 77 -30.54 39.25 -27.42
C PRO A 77 -30.82 38.13 -28.43
N ALA A 78 -30.17 36.99 -28.25
CA ALA A 78 -30.53 35.80 -29.00
C ALA A 78 -31.84 35.21 -28.41
N GLU A 79 -32.82 34.92 -29.29
CA GLU A 79 -34.06 34.24 -28.94
C GLU A 79 -34.00 32.83 -29.52
N LEU A 80 -33.95 31.83 -28.64
CA LEU A 80 -33.90 30.41 -29.01
C LEU A 80 -35.27 29.78 -28.78
N ASP A 81 -35.80 29.07 -29.78
CA ASP A 81 -37.04 28.30 -29.61
C ASP A 81 -36.88 27.26 -28.50
N PHE A 82 -37.79 27.25 -27.56
CA PHE A 82 -37.72 26.39 -26.38
C PHE A 82 -38.54 25.12 -26.55
N GLU A 83 -37.89 23.95 -26.50
CA GLU A 83 -38.52 22.66 -26.49
C GLU A 83 -38.45 22.02 -25.10
N PHE A 84 -39.62 21.63 -24.52
CA PHE A 84 -39.64 20.95 -23.23
C PHE A 84 -39.15 19.52 -23.30
N SER A 85 -38.16 19.15 -22.49
CA SER A 85 -37.58 17.82 -22.40
C SER A 85 -38.57 16.74 -21.95
N ARG A 86 -39.62 17.09 -21.27
CA ARG A 86 -40.67 16.13 -20.81
C ARG A 86 -41.18 15.21 -21.93
N ARG A 87 -41.16 15.67 -23.17
CA ARG A 87 -41.51 14.83 -24.33
C ARG A 87 -40.38 13.85 -24.67
N ILE A 88 -39.14 14.21 -24.39
CA ILE A 88 -37.94 13.38 -24.61
C ILE A 88 -37.84 12.31 -23.53
N LEU A 89 -38.07 12.67 -22.27
CA LEU A 89 -38.05 11.77 -21.11
C LEU A 89 -39.19 10.75 -21.09
N ALA A 90 -40.32 11.07 -21.70
CA ALA A 90 -41.49 10.18 -21.80
C ALA A 90 -41.31 9.08 -22.89
N SER A 91 -40.34 9.22 -23.80
CA SER A 91 -40.08 8.24 -24.83
C SER A 91 -39.16 7.15 -24.33
N ARG A 92 -39.68 5.94 -24.11
CA ARG A 92 -38.89 4.74 -23.77
C ARG A 92 -37.98 4.25 -24.89
N THR A 93 -38.11 4.80 -26.11
CA THR A 93 -37.49 4.29 -27.34
C THR A 93 -36.38 5.17 -27.91
N SER A 94 -36.20 6.41 -27.41
CA SER A 94 -35.15 7.32 -27.89
C SER A 94 -34.38 7.92 -26.72
N SER A 95 -33.06 7.74 -26.77
CA SER A 95 -32.16 8.44 -25.86
C SER A 95 -32.20 9.95 -26.18
N PRO A 96 -32.22 10.83 -25.15
CA PRO A 96 -32.09 12.28 -25.38
C PRO A 96 -30.82 12.66 -26.14
N ALA A 97 -29.74 11.93 -25.91
CA ALA A 97 -28.45 12.12 -26.58
C ALA A 97 -28.46 11.77 -28.09
N THR A 98 -29.48 11.07 -28.60
CA THR A 98 -29.57 10.70 -30.01
C THR A 98 -30.41 11.69 -30.83
N ARG A 99 -31.07 12.65 -30.19
CA ARG A 99 -31.84 13.66 -30.91
C ARG A 99 -31.01 14.95 -31.01
N ALA A 100 -30.60 15.26 -32.24
CA ALA A 100 -29.87 16.48 -32.52
C ALA A 100 -30.73 17.72 -32.23
N ILE A 101 -30.18 18.68 -31.54
CA ILE A 101 -30.79 19.99 -31.35
C ILE A 101 -30.75 20.76 -32.68
N LYS A 102 -31.83 21.42 -33.00
CA LYS A 102 -31.91 22.27 -34.21
C LYS A 102 -31.20 23.60 -33.97
N PRO A 103 -30.74 24.29 -35.02
CA PRO A 103 -30.27 25.67 -34.92
C PRO A 103 -31.33 26.59 -34.25
N ASN A 104 -30.88 27.50 -33.43
CA ASN A 104 -31.73 28.45 -32.69
C ASN A 104 -32.78 27.77 -31.79
N CYS A 105 -32.47 26.61 -31.23
CA CYS A 105 -33.31 25.91 -30.27
C CYS A 105 -32.58 25.69 -28.95
N ALA A 106 -33.32 25.61 -27.85
CA ALA A 106 -32.85 25.24 -26.52
C ALA A 106 -33.75 24.16 -25.93
N VAL A 107 -33.19 23.27 -25.14
CA VAL A 107 -33.90 22.15 -24.49
C VAL A 107 -33.56 22.15 -23.00
N ASP A 108 -34.56 22.08 -22.11
CA ASP A 108 -34.37 21.97 -20.67
C ASP A 108 -33.70 20.64 -20.33
N VAL A 109 -32.64 20.65 -19.52
CA VAL A 109 -31.91 19.46 -19.06
C VAL A 109 -31.67 19.51 -17.56
N PRO A 110 -31.94 18.42 -16.85
CA PRO A 110 -31.54 18.30 -15.44
C PRO A 110 -30.03 18.09 -15.32
N PRO A 111 -29.47 18.29 -14.11
CA PRO A 111 -28.05 18.01 -13.85
C PRO A 111 -27.71 16.55 -14.18
N TYR A 112 -26.49 16.34 -14.64
CA TYR A 112 -25.95 15.02 -15.01
C TYR A 112 -26.72 14.29 -16.14
N PHE A 113 -27.55 15.00 -16.85
CA PHE A 113 -28.29 14.43 -17.96
C PHE A 113 -27.50 14.53 -19.28
N PRO A 114 -27.56 13.52 -20.16
CA PRO A 114 -26.91 13.56 -21.46
C PRO A 114 -27.37 14.76 -22.29
N LEU A 115 -26.42 15.48 -22.85
CA LEU A 115 -26.71 16.58 -23.77
C LEU A 115 -27.29 16.02 -25.08
N PRO A 116 -28.28 16.70 -25.69
CA PRO A 116 -28.70 16.42 -27.05
C PRO A 116 -27.52 16.54 -28.02
N GLU A 117 -27.51 15.73 -29.07
CA GLU A 117 -26.53 15.85 -30.15
C GLU A 117 -26.49 17.29 -30.70
N ASN A 118 -25.31 17.80 -30.98
CA ASN A 118 -25.03 19.17 -31.39
C ASN A 118 -25.23 20.26 -30.31
N ALA A 119 -25.66 19.94 -29.10
CA ALA A 119 -25.59 20.88 -27.99
C ALA A 119 -24.16 20.84 -27.41
N ASP A 120 -23.58 22.01 -27.16
CA ASP A 120 -22.21 22.14 -26.67
C ASP A 120 -22.10 23.09 -25.47
N ALA A 121 -23.23 23.61 -24.97
CA ALA A 121 -23.28 24.45 -23.78
C ALA A 121 -24.63 24.32 -23.03
N VAL A 122 -24.63 24.69 -21.74
CA VAL A 122 -25.83 24.76 -20.91
C VAL A 122 -25.94 26.13 -20.27
N ALA A 123 -27.07 26.83 -20.50
CA ALA A 123 -27.44 28.04 -19.78
C ALA A 123 -28.14 27.66 -18.48
N PRO A 124 -27.65 28.03 -17.26
CA PRO A 124 -28.32 27.72 -16.00
C PRO A 124 -29.74 28.33 -15.92
N THR A 125 -30.68 27.65 -15.28
CA THR A 125 -32.01 28.18 -15.08
C THR A 125 -32.00 29.50 -14.28
N SER A 126 -31.04 29.64 -13.36
CA SER A 126 -30.80 30.89 -12.64
C SER A 126 -30.08 31.90 -13.53
N GLY A 127 -30.79 32.92 -14.02
CA GLY A 127 -30.17 34.01 -14.80
C GLY A 127 -30.65 34.14 -16.23
N TYR A 128 -31.51 33.25 -16.70
CA TYR A 128 -32.11 33.31 -18.04
C TYR A 128 -33.63 33.24 -17.97
N GLU A 129 -34.29 34.02 -18.79
CA GLU A 129 -35.73 34.13 -18.81
C GLU A 129 -36.33 33.38 -20.00
N VAL A 130 -37.37 32.59 -19.72
CA VAL A 130 -38.21 32.00 -20.76
C VAL A 130 -39.36 32.90 -21.04
N ALA A 131 -39.39 33.58 -22.15
CA ALA A 131 -40.47 34.42 -22.60
C ALA A 131 -41.46 33.64 -23.49
N SER A 132 -42.72 34.03 -23.51
CA SER A 132 -43.75 33.40 -24.34
C SER A 132 -44.38 34.37 -25.30
N ARG A 133 -44.53 33.95 -26.57
CA ARG A 133 -45.30 34.68 -27.60
C ARG A 133 -46.38 33.76 -28.18
N GLY A 134 -47.59 33.89 -27.70
CA GLY A 134 -48.69 33.01 -28.03
C GLY A 134 -48.43 31.58 -27.48
N ILE A 135 -48.39 30.60 -28.38
CA ILE A 135 -48.15 29.17 -28.04
C ILE A 135 -46.68 28.76 -28.01
N ARG A 136 -45.77 29.68 -28.38
CA ARG A 136 -44.31 29.41 -28.43
C ARG A 136 -43.63 30.01 -27.26
N SER A 137 -42.67 29.29 -26.68
CA SER A 137 -41.75 29.73 -25.65
C SER A 137 -40.36 29.92 -26.22
N TYR A 138 -39.65 30.97 -25.76
CA TYR A 138 -38.29 31.30 -26.18
C TYR A 138 -37.40 31.49 -24.99
N LEU A 139 -36.20 30.96 -25.07
CA LEU A 139 -35.10 31.28 -24.15
C LEU A 139 -34.41 32.56 -24.63
N ARG A 140 -34.37 33.59 -23.80
CA ARG A 140 -33.74 34.88 -24.14
C ARG A 140 -32.36 35.01 -23.52
N ILE A 141 -31.32 35.14 -24.37
CA ILE A 141 -29.94 35.19 -23.99
C ILE A 141 -29.35 36.56 -24.35
N GLN A 142 -28.84 37.25 -23.34
CA GLN A 142 -28.34 38.65 -23.47
C GLN A 142 -26.80 38.75 -23.57
N ALA A 143 -26.08 37.64 -23.54
CA ALA A 143 -24.64 37.57 -23.69
C ALA A 143 -24.21 36.24 -24.34
N PRO A 144 -23.13 36.21 -25.11
CA PRO A 144 -22.63 34.96 -25.68
C PRO A 144 -22.34 33.91 -24.61
N ILE A 145 -22.72 32.69 -24.88
CA ILE A 145 -22.39 31.50 -24.07
C ILE A 145 -21.20 30.81 -24.76
N SER A 146 -20.18 30.47 -23.98
CA SER A 146 -18.99 29.81 -24.54
C SER A 146 -19.25 28.31 -24.74
N PRO A 147 -18.68 27.70 -25.80
CA PRO A 147 -18.68 26.23 -25.94
C PRO A 147 -18.07 25.57 -24.71
N GLY A 148 -18.67 24.47 -24.25
CA GLY A 148 -18.26 23.75 -23.05
C GLY A 148 -18.74 24.35 -21.73
N GLN A 149 -19.41 25.52 -21.75
CA GLN A 149 -19.91 26.16 -20.54
C GLN A 149 -20.97 25.29 -19.85
N HIS A 150 -20.73 24.95 -18.56
CA HIS A 150 -21.56 24.05 -17.76
C HIS A 150 -21.80 22.69 -18.37
N VAL A 151 -20.81 22.16 -19.11
CA VAL A 151 -20.82 20.83 -19.70
C VAL A 151 -19.76 19.97 -19.04
N ILE A 152 -20.13 18.79 -18.61
CA ILE A 152 -19.21 17.71 -18.26
C ILE A 152 -18.87 16.99 -19.54
N ALA A 153 -17.65 17.12 -20.03
CA ALA A 153 -17.22 16.48 -21.26
C ALA A 153 -17.21 14.94 -21.14
N ALA A 154 -17.45 14.24 -22.24
CA ALA A 154 -17.22 12.82 -22.31
C ALA A 154 -15.75 12.49 -21.95
N GLY A 155 -15.54 11.39 -21.23
CA GLY A 155 -14.22 10.96 -20.79
C GLY A 155 -13.54 11.88 -19.75
N ARG A 156 -14.32 12.71 -19.05
CA ARG A 156 -13.77 13.62 -18.06
C ARG A 156 -13.22 12.88 -16.82
N GLU A 157 -13.90 11.82 -16.38
CA GLU A 157 -13.47 11.03 -15.23
C GLU A 157 -12.46 9.97 -15.66
N TYR A 158 -12.82 9.19 -16.68
CA TYR A 158 -11.95 8.19 -17.28
C TYR A 158 -12.12 8.23 -18.80
N ARG A 159 -11.03 8.04 -19.52
CA ARG A 159 -11.04 7.81 -20.96
C ARG A 159 -10.90 6.32 -21.23
N LYS A 160 -11.49 5.86 -22.31
CA LYS A 160 -11.26 4.49 -22.80
C LYS A 160 -9.75 4.21 -22.88
N GLY A 161 -9.31 3.14 -22.20
CA GLY A 161 -7.91 2.75 -22.11
C GLY A 161 -7.18 3.30 -20.89
N ASP A 162 -7.80 4.16 -20.07
CA ASP A 162 -7.20 4.59 -18.79
C ASP A 162 -7.13 3.40 -17.83
N LEU A 163 -6.05 3.32 -17.08
CA LEU A 163 -5.84 2.29 -16.08
C LEU A 163 -6.72 2.56 -14.86
N LEU A 164 -7.60 1.61 -14.53
CA LEU A 164 -8.53 1.70 -13.40
C LEU A 164 -8.02 0.95 -12.17
N LEU A 165 -7.32 -0.17 -12.39
CA LEU A 165 -6.89 -1.04 -11.32
C LEU A 165 -5.64 -1.80 -11.73
N HIS A 166 -4.62 -1.76 -10.88
CA HIS A 166 -3.40 -2.54 -11.09
C HIS A 166 -3.59 -4.01 -10.71
N LYS A 167 -2.87 -4.87 -11.42
CA LYS A 167 -2.68 -6.27 -11.02
C LYS A 167 -2.20 -6.33 -9.56
N GLY A 168 -2.75 -7.27 -8.79
CA GLY A 168 -2.42 -7.47 -7.38
C GLY A 168 -3.19 -6.56 -6.43
N ASN A 169 -3.97 -5.61 -6.92
CA ASN A 169 -4.80 -4.79 -6.05
C ASN A 169 -6.12 -5.51 -5.71
N ARG A 170 -6.54 -5.38 -4.45
CA ARG A 170 -7.82 -5.90 -3.97
C ARG A 170 -8.95 -4.99 -4.44
N ILE A 171 -10.02 -5.57 -4.96
CA ILE A 171 -11.21 -4.84 -5.41
C ILE A 171 -12.06 -4.51 -4.19
N THR A 172 -12.13 -3.22 -3.83
CA THR A 172 -13.06 -2.72 -2.80
C THR A 172 -14.40 -2.36 -3.43
N ALA A 173 -15.42 -2.09 -2.61
CA ALA A 173 -16.70 -1.63 -3.11
C ALA A 173 -16.59 -0.31 -3.89
N GLU A 174 -15.71 0.61 -3.45
CA GLU A 174 -15.45 1.88 -4.12
C GLU A 174 -14.76 1.68 -5.47
N ARG A 175 -13.77 0.77 -5.55
CA ARG A 175 -13.12 0.40 -6.81
C ARG A 175 -14.10 -0.26 -7.78
N GLN A 176 -15.01 -1.08 -7.27
CA GLN A 176 -16.05 -1.71 -8.08
C GLN A 176 -16.93 -0.66 -8.77
N VAL A 177 -17.28 0.45 -8.11
CA VAL A 177 -18.03 1.56 -8.72
C VAL A 177 -17.32 2.09 -9.96
N ALA A 178 -16.02 2.40 -9.86
CA ALA A 178 -15.23 2.89 -10.98
C ALA A 178 -15.18 1.88 -12.14
N LEU A 179 -14.98 0.59 -11.82
CA LEU A 179 -14.93 -0.48 -12.81
C LEU A 179 -16.25 -0.64 -13.55
N ILE A 180 -17.37 -0.66 -12.84
CA ILE A 180 -18.71 -0.75 -13.43
C ILE A 180 -19.00 0.49 -14.30
N SER A 181 -18.71 1.69 -13.77
CA SER A 181 -18.93 2.94 -14.50
C SER A 181 -18.14 3.02 -15.80
N ALA A 182 -16.96 2.39 -15.83
CA ALA A 182 -16.10 2.32 -17.03
C ALA A 182 -16.40 1.12 -17.94
N GLY A 183 -17.57 0.48 -17.79
CA GLY A 183 -18.10 -0.55 -18.67
C GLY A 183 -17.53 -1.95 -18.43
N ILE A 184 -16.85 -2.20 -17.31
CA ILE A 184 -16.31 -3.53 -16.99
C ILE A 184 -17.44 -4.44 -16.51
N ARG A 185 -17.63 -5.55 -17.18
CA ARG A 185 -18.66 -6.56 -16.86
C ARG A 185 -18.08 -7.78 -16.14
N GLU A 186 -16.87 -8.16 -16.51
CA GLU A 186 -16.14 -9.28 -15.96
C GLU A 186 -14.70 -8.85 -15.67
N VAL A 187 -14.11 -9.42 -14.64
CA VAL A 187 -12.72 -9.14 -14.25
C VAL A 187 -11.96 -10.43 -14.00
N ALA A 188 -10.70 -10.45 -14.42
CA ALA A 188 -9.77 -11.53 -14.08
C ALA A 188 -9.27 -11.32 -12.64
N VAL A 189 -9.51 -12.29 -11.78
CA VAL A 189 -9.08 -12.27 -10.38
C VAL A 189 -8.30 -13.52 -10.03
N THR A 190 -7.45 -13.44 -9.01
CA THR A 190 -6.81 -14.63 -8.45
C THR A 190 -7.87 -15.47 -7.71
N LYS A 191 -7.84 -16.79 -7.87
CA LYS A 191 -8.71 -17.70 -7.12
C LYS A 191 -8.51 -17.52 -5.63
N ARG A 192 -9.59 -17.66 -4.84
CA ARG A 192 -9.48 -17.71 -3.39
C ARG A 192 -8.91 -19.05 -2.94
N PRO A 193 -8.04 -19.07 -1.90
CA PRO A 193 -7.56 -20.31 -1.33
C PRO A 193 -8.70 -21.10 -0.69
N ARG A 194 -8.71 -22.39 -0.89
CA ARG A 194 -9.49 -23.34 -0.10
C ARG A 194 -8.79 -23.48 1.25
N ILE A 195 -9.46 -23.12 2.33
CA ILE A 195 -8.85 -23.02 3.66
C ILE A 195 -9.43 -24.07 4.58
N GLY A 196 -8.55 -24.87 5.21
CA GLY A 196 -8.90 -25.77 6.32
C GLY A 196 -8.39 -25.21 7.64
N VAL A 197 -9.19 -25.38 8.71
CA VAL A 197 -8.78 -25.09 10.09
C VAL A 197 -8.73 -26.39 10.85
N VAL A 198 -7.56 -26.70 11.44
CA VAL A 198 -7.27 -28.00 12.04
C VAL A 198 -6.73 -27.80 13.46
N ILE A 199 -7.34 -28.47 14.42
CA ILE A 199 -6.87 -28.51 15.81
C ILE A 199 -6.33 -29.89 16.11
N VAL A 200 -5.10 -29.92 16.62
CA VAL A 200 -4.41 -31.18 17.00
C VAL A 200 -4.10 -31.14 18.48
N GLY A 201 -4.62 -32.11 19.21
CA GLY A 201 -4.37 -32.21 20.65
C GLY A 201 -5.37 -33.13 21.36
N TYR A 202 -4.99 -33.55 22.56
CA TYR A 202 -5.87 -34.32 23.44
C TYR A 202 -6.65 -33.44 24.42
N GLU A 203 -6.02 -32.31 24.81
CA GLU A 203 -6.55 -31.42 25.83
C GLU A 203 -7.67 -30.50 25.33
N GLN A 204 -7.73 -30.25 24.03
CA GLN A 204 -8.73 -29.37 23.45
C GLN A 204 -9.84 -30.19 22.78
N LYS A 205 -11.06 -30.00 23.22
CA LYS A 205 -12.23 -30.67 22.69
C LYS A 205 -13.17 -29.69 22.01
N PRO A 206 -13.90 -30.11 20.97
CA PRO A 206 -14.88 -29.24 20.30
C PRO A 206 -15.83 -28.58 21.30
N PRO A 207 -16.25 -27.32 21.08
CA PRO A 207 -17.23 -26.67 21.91
C PRO A 207 -18.54 -27.51 22.03
N GLY A 208 -19.05 -27.64 23.23
CA GLY A 208 -20.29 -28.40 23.49
C GLY A 208 -20.14 -29.91 23.60
N VAL A 209 -18.93 -30.44 23.46
CA VAL A 209 -18.64 -31.88 23.69
C VAL A 209 -18.29 -32.10 25.15
N ASP A 210 -18.77 -33.22 25.74
CA ASP A 210 -18.41 -33.64 27.09
C ASP A 210 -16.90 -33.87 27.18
N ARG A 211 -16.30 -33.42 28.31
CA ARG A 211 -14.86 -33.43 28.51
C ARG A 211 -14.49 -33.82 29.93
N GLU A 212 -13.34 -34.39 30.05
CA GLU A 212 -12.75 -34.65 31.36
C GLU A 212 -12.29 -33.35 32.02
N ARG A 213 -12.09 -33.34 33.35
CA ARG A 213 -11.76 -32.16 34.15
C ARG A 213 -10.47 -31.44 33.68
N TRP A 214 -9.51 -32.17 33.13
CA TRP A 214 -8.25 -31.63 32.63
C TRP A 214 -8.34 -31.12 31.18
N GLN A 215 -9.38 -31.51 30.45
CA GLN A 215 -9.61 -31.06 29.08
C GLN A 215 -10.28 -29.67 29.04
N ARG A 216 -9.98 -28.90 28.03
CA ARG A 216 -10.53 -27.56 27.83
C ARG A 216 -11.38 -27.52 26.56
N PRO A 217 -12.40 -26.64 26.51
CA PRO A 217 -13.08 -26.37 25.26
C PRO A 217 -12.09 -25.66 24.33
N ASP A 218 -12.08 -26.09 23.07
CA ASP A 218 -11.28 -25.36 22.05
C ASP A 218 -11.90 -24.00 21.76
N ALA A 219 -11.12 -22.95 21.95
CA ALA A 219 -11.46 -21.59 21.53
C ALA A 219 -10.65 -21.15 20.30
N SER A 220 -9.54 -21.84 20.00
CA SER A 220 -8.60 -21.46 18.94
C SER A 220 -9.17 -21.72 17.55
N GLY A 221 -9.68 -22.92 17.30
CA GLY A 221 -10.24 -23.29 16.00
C GLY A 221 -11.46 -22.44 15.61
N PRO A 222 -12.49 -22.32 16.47
CA PRO A 222 -13.60 -21.41 16.23
C PRO A 222 -13.18 -19.95 16.01
N TYR A 223 -12.18 -19.46 16.76
CA TYR A 223 -11.64 -18.11 16.60
C TYR A 223 -10.99 -17.92 15.24
N ILE A 224 -10.04 -18.79 14.85
CA ILE A 224 -9.39 -18.75 13.54
C ILE A 224 -10.45 -18.73 12.44
N ARG A 225 -11.42 -19.65 12.52
CA ARG A 225 -12.49 -19.76 11.53
C ARG A 225 -13.33 -18.49 11.47
N ALA A 226 -13.70 -17.91 12.61
CA ALA A 226 -14.49 -16.67 12.67
C ALA A 226 -13.74 -15.49 12.06
N VAL A 227 -12.45 -15.32 12.35
CA VAL A 227 -11.60 -14.25 11.80
C VAL A 227 -11.47 -14.39 10.27
N LEU A 228 -11.17 -15.57 9.77
CA LEU A 228 -11.04 -15.83 8.34
C LEU A 228 -12.37 -15.58 7.59
N ARG A 229 -13.50 -15.98 8.18
CA ARG A 229 -14.84 -15.69 7.61
C ARG A 229 -15.15 -14.19 7.61
N ARG A 230 -14.78 -13.47 8.66
CA ARG A 230 -14.90 -11.99 8.70
C ARG A 230 -14.08 -11.32 7.59
N TRP A 231 -12.94 -11.91 7.20
CA TRP A 231 -12.15 -11.45 6.07
C TRP A 231 -12.69 -11.89 4.69
N GLY A 232 -13.88 -12.51 4.67
CA GLY A 232 -14.58 -12.88 3.44
C GLY A 232 -14.16 -14.22 2.85
N TYR A 233 -13.47 -15.09 3.61
CA TYR A 233 -13.14 -16.44 3.15
C TYR A 233 -14.22 -17.47 3.54
N GLU A 234 -14.45 -18.43 2.66
CA GLU A 234 -15.25 -19.59 2.98
C GLU A 234 -14.39 -20.60 3.74
N VAL A 235 -14.77 -20.89 4.97
CA VAL A 235 -14.04 -21.81 5.85
C VAL A 235 -15.01 -22.85 6.42
N PRO A 236 -14.79 -24.13 6.10
CA PRO A 236 -15.62 -25.23 6.61
C PRO A 236 -15.52 -25.34 8.14
N PRO A 237 -16.30 -26.22 8.76
CA PRO A 237 -16.15 -26.53 10.19
C PRO A 237 -14.71 -26.93 10.54
N VAL A 238 -14.31 -26.61 11.79
CA VAL A 238 -12.98 -26.97 12.33
C VAL A 238 -12.85 -28.50 12.37
N GLU A 239 -11.71 -28.99 11.89
CA GLU A 239 -11.36 -30.40 11.98
C GLU A 239 -10.50 -30.65 13.21
N TYR A 240 -10.82 -31.75 13.95
CA TYR A 240 -10.10 -32.12 15.15
C TYR A 240 -9.38 -33.44 14.90
N ILE A 241 -8.09 -33.47 15.19
CA ILE A 241 -7.24 -34.63 14.97
C ILE A 241 -6.53 -34.96 16.29
N GLU A 242 -6.67 -36.16 16.76
CA GLU A 242 -5.91 -36.65 17.90
C GLU A 242 -4.52 -37.10 17.42
N PRO A 243 -3.44 -36.62 18.06
CA PRO A 243 -2.09 -37.09 17.74
C PRO A 243 -1.91 -38.53 18.19
N PRO A 244 -0.89 -39.27 17.69
CA PRO A 244 -0.57 -40.62 18.10
C PRO A 244 -0.36 -40.72 19.61
N ASP A 245 -0.96 -41.74 20.27
CA ASP A 245 -0.78 -42.00 21.70
C ASP A 245 0.56 -42.70 21.95
N MET A 246 1.57 -41.92 22.37
CA MET A 246 2.93 -42.39 22.61
C MET A 246 3.05 -43.30 23.83
N THR A 247 2.01 -43.48 24.63
CA THR A 247 2.00 -44.37 25.80
C THR A 247 1.65 -45.82 25.44
N ARG A 248 1.18 -46.05 24.22
CA ARG A 248 0.80 -47.38 23.71
C ARG A 248 2.03 -48.22 23.34
N PRO A 249 1.84 -49.55 23.15
CA PRO A 249 2.89 -50.41 22.62
C PRO A 249 3.46 -49.91 21.28
N PRO A 250 4.76 -50.06 21.00
CA PRO A 250 5.40 -49.46 19.82
C PRO A 250 4.75 -49.81 18.47
N LEU A 251 4.11 -50.98 18.35
CA LEU A 251 3.42 -51.37 17.12
C LEU A 251 2.13 -50.56 16.92
N GLU A 252 1.37 -50.35 17.98
CA GLU A 252 0.15 -49.52 17.95
C GLU A 252 0.48 -48.06 17.70
N VAL A 253 1.52 -47.54 18.35
CA VAL A 253 2.03 -46.18 18.08
C VAL A 253 2.33 -45.98 16.59
N ARG A 254 3.01 -46.96 15.95
CA ARG A 254 3.28 -46.87 14.51
C ARG A 254 2.02 -46.89 13.65
N GLN A 255 0.99 -47.58 14.05
CA GLN A 255 -0.30 -47.58 13.36
C GLN A 255 -1.00 -46.24 13.52
N ASP A 256 -1.03 -45.69 14.72
CA ASP A 256 -1.58 -44.35 14.99
C ASP A 256 -0.83 -43.29 14.22
N GLU A 257 0.52 -43.33 14.19
CA GLU A 257 1.35 -42.42 13.37
C GLU A 257 1.00 -42.53 11.89
N HIS A 258 0.81 -43.72 11.38
CA HIS A 258 0.45 -43.92 9.99
C HIS A 258 -0.91 -43.32 9.67
N GLN A 259 -1.92 -43.54 10.50
CA GLN A 259 -3.26 -42.97 10.34
C GLN A 259 -3.24 -41.45 10.43
N PHE A 260 -2.48 -40.89 11.37
CA PHE A 260 -2.28 -39.44 11.50
C PHE A 260 -1.67 -38.85 10.22
N LYS A 261 -0.62 -39.47 9.67
CA LYS A 261 0.01 -39.05 8.41
C LYS A 261 -0.96 -39.12 7.23
N VAL A 262 -1.74 -40.18 7.11
CA VAL A 262 -2.77 -40.31 6.06
C VAL A 262 -3.76 -39.14 6.14
N LYS A 263 -4.22 -38.82 7.36
CA LYS A 263 -5.16 -37.71 7.57
C LYS A 263 -4.57 -36.36 7.15
N LEU A 264 -3.31 -36.12 7.47
CA LEU A 264 -2.61 -34.89 7.05
C LEU A 264 -2.49 -34.80 5.51
N VAL A 265 -2.23 -35.92 4.83
CA VAL A 265 -2.20 -35.96 3.35
C VAL A 265 -3.56 -35.63 2.76
N GLU A 266 -4.64 -36.24 3.29
CA GLU A 266 -6.02 -35.95 2.84
C GLU A 266 -6.36 -34.45 2.98
N LEU A 267 -5.91 -33.82 4.06
CA LEU A 267 -6.08 -32.37 4.26
C LEU A 267 -5.31 -31.56 3.20
N ALA A 268 -4.07 -31.94 2.92
CA ALA A 268 -3.25 -31.25 1.94
C ALA A 268 -3.79 -31.36 0.49
N GLU A 269 -4.56 -32.40 0.20
CA GLU A 269 -5.26 -32.53 -1.10
C GLU A 269 -6.52 -31.69 -1.19
N ARG A 270 -7.21 -31.48 -0.06
CA ARG A 270 -8.48 -30.73 -0.01
C ARG A 270 -8.30 -29.22 0.04
N TYR A 271 -7.21 -28.74 0.66
CA TYR A 271 -6.99 -27.34 0.98
C TYR A 271 -5.73 -26.79 0.33
N ASP A 272 -5.77 -25.52 -0.02
CA ASP A 272 -4.61 -24.76 -0.51
C ASP A 272 -3.84 -24.12 0.67
N LEU A 273 -4.57 -23.82 1.76
CA LEU A 273 -4.03 -23.36 3.04
C LEU A 273 -4.64 -24.15 4.20
N ILE A 274 -3.79 -24.68 5.05
CA ILE A 274 -4.19 -25.29 6.32
C ILE A 274 -3.67 -24.41 7.45
N VAL A 275 -4.60 -23.87 8.25
CA VAL A 275 -4.27 -23.15 9.48
C VAL A 275 -4.48 -24.11 10.65
N GLY A 276 -3.38 -24.59 11.20
CA GLY A 276 -3.37 -25.52 12.32
C GLY A 276 -3.08 -24.84 13.64
N ALA A 277 -3.60 -25.41 14.75
CA ALA A 277 -3.14 -25.06 16.09
C ALA A 277 -2.98 -26.34 16.93
N GLY A 278 -1.98 -26.31 17.85
CA GLY A 278 -1.70 -27.44 18.73
C GLY A 278 -0.84 -28.54 18.12
N LEU A 279 -0.41 -28.45 16.84
CA LEU A 279 0.64 -29.33 16.31
C LEU A 279 1.93 -29.03 17.07
N PRO A 280 2.43 -29.97 17.88
CA PRO A 280 3.47 -29.61 18.81
C PRO A 280 4.80 -29.33 18.13
N ALA A 281 5.37 -28.19 18.48
CA ALA A 281 6.78 -27.93 18.29
C ALA A 281 7.65 -28.63 19.35
N LEU A 282 7.08 -29.56 20.12
CA LEU A 282 7.73 -30.19 21.26
C LEU A 282 8.39 -31.53 20.89
N PRO A 283 9.55 -31.85 21.46
CA PRO A 283 10.06 -33.23 21.52
C PRO A 283 9.00 -34.09 22.16
N PRO A 284 8.46 -35.14 21.84
CA PRO A 284 8.84 -36.21 20.96
C PRO A 284 8.36 -36.04 19.50
N PHE A 285 7.54 -35.06 19.19
CA PHE A 285 7.01 -34.88 17.84
C PHE A 285 8.05 -34.31 16.85
N GLN A 286 9.09 -33.63 17.35
CA GLN A 286 10.28 -33.33 16.55
C GLN A 286 11.03 -34.61 16.14
N ASN A 287 10.99 -35.64 16.96
CA ASN A 287 11.64 -36.94 16.71
C ASN A 287 10.74 -37.94 15.96
N LEU A 288 9.44 -37.67 15.78
CA LEU A 288 8.57 -38.48 14.91
C LEU A 288 8.94 -38.33 13.43
N GLY A 289 10.19 -37.90 13.16
CA GLY A 289 10.65 -37.71 11.80
C GLY A 289 9.67 -36.86 11.02
N LEU A 290 9.39 -35.66 11.54
CA LEU A 290 8.75 -34.61 10.73
C LEU A 290 9.54 -34.38 9.43
N ASN A 291 10.82 -34.80 9.40
CA ASN A 291 11.62 -35.01 8.19
C ASN A 291 11.04 -36.03 7.19
N GLY A 292 10.00 -36.73 7.53
CA GLY A 292 9.19 -37.62 6.69
C GLY A 292 7.70 -37.31 6.77
N CYS A 293 7.28 -36.28 7.51
CA CYS A 293 5.92 -35.83 7.51
C CYS A 293 5.62 -35.09 6.21
N PRO A 294 4.56 -35.47 5.47
CA PRO A 294 4.21 -34.84 4.20
C PRO A 294 3.92 -33.34 4.28
N MET A 295 3.97 -32.75 5.45
CA MET A 295 3.60 -31.35 5.67
C MET A 295 4.78 -30.39 5.88
N TYR A 296 6.04 -30.87 5.83
CA TYR A 296 7.21 -30.01 6.02
C TYR A 296 8.28 -30.28 4.96
N SER A 297 8.62 -29.30 4.17
CA SER A 297 9.87 -29.31 3.40
C SER A 297 11.05 -29.11 4.34
N ASN A 298 12.15 -29.79 4.07
CA ASN A 298 13.26 -30.03 4.99
C ASN A 298 14.06 -28.85 5.52
N ASP A 299 13.82 -27.60 5.12
CA ASP A 299 14.61 -26.47 5.58
C ASP A 299 13.75 -25.28 5.98
N GLU A 300 13.97 -24.80 7.21
CA GLU A 300 13.50 -23.51 7.73
C GLU A 300 12.02 -23.39 8.17
N THR A 301 11.39 -24.47 8.59
CA THR A 301 9.96 -24.49 8.93
C THR A 301 9.60 -23.88 10.29
N VAL A 302 10.57 -23.75 11.19
CA VAL A 302 10.32 -23.25 12.56
C VAL A 302 10.75 -21.79 12.65
N VAL A 303 9.80 -20.91 12.97
CA VAL A 303 10.10 -19.54 13.34
C VAL A 303 10.09 -19.42 14.85
N ASP A 304 11.27 -19.33 15.45
CA ASP A 304 11.40 -19.06 16.88
C ASP A 304 11.19 -17.58 17.13
N ILE A 305 10.15 -17.26 17.88
CA ILE A 305 9.81 -15.86 18.18
C ILE A 305 10.22 -15.59 19.62
N LYS A 306 11.20 -14.73 19.82
CA LYS A 306 11.45 -14.11 21.13
C LYS A 306 10.36 -13.06 21.40
N GLN A 307 9.17 -13.54 21.71
CA GLN A 307 7.99 -12.71 21.96
C GLN A 307 7.08 -13.36 22.98
N MET A 308 6.49 -12.55 23.82
CA MET A 308 5.46 -12.94 24.78
C MET A 308 4.18 -12.14 24.51
N PRO A 309 2.98 -12.75 24.50
CA PRO A 309 2.71 -14.18 24.57
C PRO A 309 2.64 -14.81 23.18
N ALA A 310 3.68 -15.18 22.54
CA ALA A 310 3.62 -16.03 21.37
C ALA A 310 4.93 -16.78 21.20
N GLY A 311 4.88 -18.07 21.34
CA GLY A 311 6.04 -18.95 21.20
C GLY A 311 6.37 -19.26 19.74
N ARG A 312 6.86 -20.45 19.50
CA ARG A 312 7.21 -20.94 18.17
C ARG A 312 5.96 -21.17 17.32
N PHE A 313 6.01 -20.80 16.06
CA PHE A 313 5.08 -21.27 15.06
C PHE A 313 5.82 -21.91 13.89
N ASN A 314 5.15 -22.79 13.18
CA ASN A 314 5.71 -23.47 12.03
C ASN A 314 4.99 -23.03 10.77
N PHE A 315 5.76 -22.81 9.72
CA PHE A 315 5.26 -22.44 8.43
C PHE A 315 6.00 -23.23 7.34
N GLY A 316 5.29 -23.78 6.37
CA GLY A 316 5.90 -24.55 5.31
C GLY A 316 4.90 -24.98 4.24
N ARG A 317 5.37 -25.80 3.32
CA ARG A 317 4.53 -26.45 2.30
C ARG A 317 4.48 -27.95 2.56
N SER A 318 3.35 -28.56 2.24
CA SER A 318 3.27 -30.00 2.20
C SER A 318 4.23 -30.53 1.13
N GLU A 319 5.02 -31.54 1.46
CA GLU A 319 5.65 -32.33 0.42
C GLU A 319 4.56 -33.00 -0.40
N ASN A 320 4.74 -33.02 -1.71
CA ASN A 320 3.75 -33.56 -2.61
C ASN A 320 3.40 -35.02 -2.33
N ARG A 321 2.12 -35.35 -2.33
CA ARG A 321 1.62 -36.73 -2.08
C ARG A 321 0.61 -37.21 -3.10
N SER A 322 0.02 -36.33 -3.85
CA SER A 322 -0.75 -36.76 -5.01
C SER A 322 0.21 -37.35 -6.05
N PRO A 323 -0.12 -38.43 -6.72
CA PRO A 323 0.66 -38.86 -7.87
C PRO A 323 0.77 -37.67 -8.81
N PRO A 324 1.99 -37.38 -9.26
CA PRO A 324 2.22 -36.19 -10.06
C PRO A 324 1.27 -36.17 -11.26
N LYS A 325 0.54 -35.09 -11.43
CA LYS A 325 -0.26 -34.90 -12.64
C LYS A 325 0.70 -34.79 -13.81
N LYS A 326 0.73 -35.80 -14.63
CA LYS A 326 1.55 -35.86 -15.84
C LYS A 326 0.72 -35.36 -17.01
N ALA A 327 1.12 -34.25 -17.58
CA ALA A 327 0.53 -33.71 -18.81
C ALA A 327 1.62 -33.66 -19.89
N MET A 328 1.31 -34.15 -21.08
CA MET A 328 2.14 -33.94 -22.24
C MET A 328 1.76 -32.60 -22.87
N LEU A 329 2.64 -31.62 -22.79
CA LEU A 329 2.46 -30.32 -23.39
C LEU A 329 3.31 -30.18 -24.66
N PRO A 330 2.78 -29.59 -25.74
CA PRO A 330 3.56 -29.35 -26.94
C PRO A 330 4.69 -28.35 -26.66
N LEU A 331 5.89 -28.72 -27.05
CA LEU A 331 7.03 -27.79 -27.13
C LEU A 331 6.88 -26.93 -28.35
N THR A 332 6.66 -25.63 -28.17
CA THR A 332 6.56 -24.66 -29.25
C THR A 332 7.90 -23.93 -29.40
N ARG A 333 8.44 -23.91 -30.63
CA ARG A 333 9.62 -23.11 -30.94
C ARG A 333 9.30 -21.62 -30.98
N PRO A 334 10.31 -20.72 -30.93
CA PRO A 334 10.10 -19.28 -31.05
C PRO A 334 9.39 -18.86 -32.34
N ASP A 335 9.45 -19.68 -33.38
CA ASP A 335 8.76 -19.49 -34.67
C ASP A 335 7.30 -19.96 -34.67
N GLY A 336 6.78 -20.43 -33.54
CA GLY A 336 5.42 -20.94 -33.40
C GLY A 336 5.22 -22.39 -33.81
N THR A 337 6.24 -23.09 -34.34
CA THR A 337 6.12 -24.50 -34.74
C THR A 337 6.24 -25.45 -33.56
N GLN A 338 5.49 -26.56 -33.59
CA GLN A 338 5.61 -27.59 -32.56
C GLN A 338 6.84 -28.46 -32.82
N SER A 339 7.74 -28.57 -31.86
CA SER A 339 9.00 -29.34 -31.99
C SER A 339 8.98 -30.71 -31.28
N GLY A 340 7.90 -31.02 -30.59
CA GLY A 340 7.74 -32.24 -29.81
C GLY A 340 6.76 -32.08 -28.65
N MET A 341 6.71 -33.08 -27.77
CA MET A 341 5.90 -33.08 -26.55
C MET A 341 6.80 -33.18 -25.33
N GLN A 342 6.61 -32.30 -24.38
CA GLN A 342 7.30 -32.32 -23.09
C GLN A 342 6.39 -32.88 -22.00
N LEU A 343 6.89 -33.84 -21.23
CA LEU A 343 6.22 -34.31 -20.04
C LEU A 343 6.37 -33.26 -18.94
N MET A 344 5.29 -32.55 -18.68
CA MET A 344 5.21 -31.66 -17.50
C MET A 344 4.65 -32.44 -16.32
N THR A 345 5.35 -32.36 -15.21
CA THR A 345 4.93 -32.94 -13.95
C THR A 345 4.55 -31.80 -13.01
N SER A 346 3.27 -31.68 -12.67
CA SER A 346 2.79 -30.68 -11.71
C SER A 346 2.41 -31.36 -10.39
N TYR A 347 2.63 -30.64 -9.31
CA TYR A 347 2.38 -31.09 -7.97
C TYR A 347 1.47 -30.10 -7.26
N ASP A 348 0.38 -30.62 -6.69
CA ASP A 348 -0.48 -29.81 -5.84
C ASP A 348 0.11 -29.81 -4.42
N GLN A 349 0.43 -28.64 -3.90
CA GLN A 349 1.01 -28.48 -2.56
C GLN A 349 0.16 -27.50 -1.74
N ALA A 350 -0.25 -27.94 -0.55
CA ALA A 350 -0.89 -27.06 0.42
C ALA A 350 0.15 -26.24 1.18
N THR A 351 -0.20 -25.02 1.51
CA THR A 351 0.55 -24.19 2.46
C THR A 351 0.07 -24.52 3.87
N LEU A 352 0.99 -24.71 4.80
CA LEU A 352 0.70 -24.95 6.19
C LEU A 352 1.14 -23.77 7.04
N LEU A 353 0.22 -23.24 7.84
CA LEU A 353 0.48 -22.28 8.92
C LEU A 353 0.06 -22.94 10.23
N ASN A 354 1.03 -23.47 10.98
CA ASN A 354 0.77 -24.12 12.25
C ASN A 354 1.09 -23.19 13.42
N LEU A 355 0.09 -22.90 14.22
CA LEU A 355 0.14 -21.95 15.33
C LEU A 355 0.34 -22.70 16.67
N PRO A 356 0.83 -22.02 17.72
CA PRO A 356 0.94 -22.61 19.06
C PRO A 356 -0.43 -23.04 19.61
N GLY A 357 -0.42 -23.92 20.62
CA GLY A 357 -1.66 -24.44 21.23
C GLY A 357 -2.42 -23.45 22.13
N HIS A 358 -1.83 -22.31 22.52
CA HIS A 358 -2.48 -21.32 23.37
C HIS A 358 -3.30 -20.32 22.56
N THR A 359 -4.57 -20.15 22.93
CA THR A 359 -5.52 -19.30 22.20
C THR A 359 -5.07 -17.84 22.08
N SER A 360 -4.43 -17.28 23.11
CA SER A 360 -3.89 -15.90 23.05
C SER A 360 -2.77 -15.76 21.99
N SER A 361 -1.88 -16.74 21.93
CA SER A 361 -0.82 -16.78 20.91
C SER A 361 -1.39 -16.99 19.50
N VAL A 362 -2.38 -17.88 19.40
CA VAL A 362 -3.14 -18.09 18.15
C VAL A 362 -3.76 -16.79 17.68
N ALA A 363 -4.43 -16.05 18.56
CA ALA A 363 -5.09 -14.79 18.22
C ALA A 363 -4.10 -13.76 17.70
N ILE A 364 -2.92 -13.61 18.32
CA ILE A 364 -1.86 -12.71 17.84
C ILE A 364 -1.37 -13.13 16.46
N LEU A 365 -1.02 -14.40 16.28
CA LEU A 365 -0.41 -14.88 15.05
C LEU A 365 -1.39 -14.93 13.87
N VAL A 366 -2.66 -15.15 14.12
CA VAL A 366 -3.70 -15.05 13.09
C VAL A 366 -3.75 -13.63 12.54
N HIS A 367 -3.64 -12.59 13.37
CA HIS A 367 -3.66 -11.20 12.89
C HIS A 367 -2.32 -10.74 12.31
N THR A 368 -1.21 -11.29 12.73
CA THR A 368 0.11 -10.85 12.28
C THR A 368 0.67 -11.64 11.10
N ILE A 369 0.35 -12.93 10.99
CA ILE A 369 0.95 -13.82 9.98
C ILE A 369 -0.05 -14.27 8.92
N ALA A 370 -1.26 -14.66 9.30
CA ALA A 370 -2.21 -15.22 8.33
C ALA A 370 -2.59 -14.22 7.20
N PRO A 371 -2.74 -12.91 7.41
CA PRO A 371 -2.99 -11.97 6.33
C PRO A 371 -1.87 -11.97 5.28
N ARG A 372 -0.59 -12.06 5.73
CA ARG A 372 0.56 -12.15 4.84
C ARG A 372 0.52 -13.37 3.95
N VAL A 373 0.26 -14.53 4.54
CA VAL A 373 0.17 -15.80 3.82
C VAL A 373 -0.97 -15.78 2.80
N LEU A 374 -2.14 -15.29 3.19
CA LEU A 374 -3.30 -15.16 2.31
C LEU A 374 -3.04 -14.22 1.15
N ASP A 375 -2.45 -13.07 1.42
CA ASP A 375 -2.13 -12.08 0.39
C ASP A 375 -1.09 -12.59 -0.60
N LEU A 376 -0.10 -13.35 -0.15
CA LEU A 376 0.87 -14.02 -1.02
C LEU A 376 0.19 -15.07 -1.93
N LEU A 377 -0.72 -15.88 -1.38
CA LEU A 377 -1.48 -16.87 -2.15
C LEU A 377 -2.39 -16.20 -3.21
N GLU A 378 -2.94 -15.05 -2.89
CA GLU A 378 -3.81 -14.28 -3.79
C GLU A 378 -3.04 -13.32 -4.72
N HIS A 379 -1.70 -13.27 -4.67
CA HIS A 379 -0.87 -12.35 -5.44
C HIS A 379 -1.15 -10.85 -5.17
N VAL A 380 -1.46 -10.49 -3.94
CA VAL A 380 -1.59 -9.08 -3.57
C VAL A 380 -0.25 -8.37 -3.80
N ALA A 381 -0.27 -7.23 -4.48
CA ALA A 381 0.95 -6.48 -4.84
C ALA A 381 1.74 -6.06 -3.60
N THR A 382 1.04 -5.62 -2.56
CA THR A 382 1.62 -5.23 -1.28
C THR A 382 0.98 -6.11 -0.18
N PRO A 383 1.56 -7.30 0.10
CA PRO A 383 0.97 -8.20 1.08
C PRO A 383 0.99 -7.63 2.49
N GLY A 384 -0.17 -7.65 3.19
CA GLY A 384 -0.30 -7.21 4.58
C GLY A 384 0.38 -8.14 5.62
N PRO A 385 0.08 -7.97 6.90
CA PRO A 385 -0.86 -6.98 7.45
C PRO A 385 -0.30 -5.55 7.45
N TYR A 386 -1.20 -4.56 7.46
CA TYR A 386 -0.82 -3.15 7.36
C TYR A 386 -0.70 -2.52 8.73
N TRP A 387 0.55 -2.29 9.16
CA TRP A 387 0.86 -1.66 10.42
C TRP A 387 0.67 -0.15 10.35
N GLN A 388 -0.01 0.39 11.33
CA GLN A 388 -0.21 1.82 11.50
C GLN A 388 0.60 2.32 12.69
N THR A 389 0.95 3.61 12.67
CA THR A 389 1.64 4.26 13.79
C THR A 389 0.61 5.00 14.65
N GLY A 390 0.71 4.81 15.96
CA GLY A 390 -0.07 5.54 16.95
C GLY A 390 0.84 6.02 18.08
N VAL A 391 0.26 6.75 19.03
CA VAL A 391 0.98 7.30 20.18
C VAL A 391 0.43 6.64 21.43
N ILE A 392 1.34 6.10 22.29
CA ILE A 392 0.92 5.43 23.51
C ILE A 392 0.34 6.43 24.53
N ALA A 393 -0.69 6.00 25.23
CA ALA A 393 -1.49 6.85 26.11
C ALA A 393 -0.98 6.92 27.55
N HIS A 394 -0.14 5.99 27.96
CA HIS A 394 0.41 5.85 29.31
C HIS A 394 1.77 5.16 29.25
N ASP A 395 2.54 5.23 30.32
CA ASP A 395 3.81 4.51 30.41
C ASP A 395 3.59 2.99 30.33
N VAL A 396 4.51 2.29 29.64
CA VAL A 396 4.39 0.85 29.39
C VAL A 396 5.68 0.15 29.81
N GLU A 397 5.57 -0.76 30.73
CA GLU A 397 6.66 -1.66 31.09
C GLU A 397 7.03 -2.57 29.91
N ARG A 398 8.32 -2.75 29.68
CA ARG A 398 8.88 -3.57 28.61
C ARG A 398 9.74 -4.69 29.18
N SER A 399 9.93 -5.73 28.37
CA SER A 399 10.93 -6.76 28.62
C SER A 399 12.23 -6.40 27.91
N ALA A 400 13.37 -6.59 28.59
CA ALA A 400 14.69 -6.45 28.00
C ALA A 400 14.96 -7.45 26.84
N GLU A 401 14.42 -8.65 26.97
CA GLU A 401 14.73 -9.78 26.08
C GLU A 401 13.69 -9.98 24.97
N PHE A 402 12.43 -9.53 25.19
CA PHE A 402 11.31 -9.89 24.34
C PHE A 402 10.54 -8.68 23.84
N ASN A 403 10.25 -8.66 22.55
CA ASN A 403 9.22 -7.77 22.02
C ASN A 403 7.86 -8.20 22.55
N GLY A 404 7.03 -7.26 22.97
CA GLY A 404 5.69 -7.53 23.46
C GLY A 404 4.63 -7.33 22.37
N MET A 405 3.64 -8.20 22.33
CA MET A 405 2.37 -7.93 21.62
C MET A 405 1.28 -7.74 22.65
N ARG A 406 0.62 -6.59 22.62
CA ARG A 406 -0.36 -6.19 23.62
C ARG A 406 -1.69 -5.87 22.94
N TRP A 407 -2.75 -6.27 23.60
CA TRP A 407 -4.10 -5.88 23.22
C TRP A 407 -4.38 -4.45 23.65
N GLY A 408 -5.08 -3.69 22.80
CA GLY A 408 -5.37 -2.29 23.08
C GLY A 408 -6.60 -1.77 22.35
N ASN A 409 -6.91 -0.52 22.62
CA ASN A 409 -7.98 0.22 21.96
C ASN A 409 -7.48 1.60 21.53
N LEU A 410 -8.09 2.14 20.49
CA LEU A 410 -7.84 3.50 20.03
C LEU A 410 -8.89 4.43 20.62
N TYR A 411 -8.44 5.61 21.04
CA TYR A 411 -9.32 6.71 21.38
C TYR A 411 -8.73 8.04 20.89
N ARG A 412 -9.54 9.08 20.89
CA ARG A 412 -9.07 10.43 20.63
C ARG A 412 -8.91 11.16 21.95
N ASP A 413 -7.79 11.82 22.15
CA ASP A 413 -7.60 12.70 23.32
C ASP A 413 -8.38 14.02 23.16
N ALA A 414 -8.25 14.91 24.15
CA ALA A 414 -8.94 16.20 24.16
C ALA A 414 -8.54 17.12 22.98
N ASN A 415 -7.38 16.88 22.38
CA ASN A 415 -6.90 17.63 21.21
C ASN A 415 -7.35 16.98 19.89
N GLY A 416 -8.04 15.84 19.95
CA GLY A 416 -8.44 15.07 18.79
C GLY A 416 -7.38 14.09 18.27
N ASP A 417 -6.22 14.00 18.90
CA ASP A 417 -5.14 13.12 18.53
C ASP A 417 -5.47 11.66 18.82
N ARG A 418 -5.06 10.76 17.90
CA ARG A 418 -5.28 9.33 18.05
C ARG A 418 -4.28 8.75 19.04
N ARG A 419 -4.77 8.19 20.13
CA ARG A 419 -4.00 7.54 21.19
C ARG A 419 -4.29 6.05 21.26
N VAL A 420 -3.24 5.29 21.57
CA VAL A 420 -3.29 3.85 21.79
C VAL A 420 -3.31 3.60 23.30
N HIS A 421 -4.39 3.01 23.80
CA HIS A 421 -4.52 2.57 25.20
C HIS A 421 -4.38 1.06 25.27
N LEU A 422 -3.38 0.56 26.01
CA LEU A 422 -3.20 -0.87 26.22
C LEU A 422 -4.17 -1.37 27.27
N LEU A 423 -4.73 -2.54 27.00
CA LEU A 423 -5.50 -3.28 27.99
C LEU A 423 -4.56 -3.82 29.07
N PRO A 424 -5.05 -3.97 30.33
CA PRO A 424 -4.25 -4.58 31.39
C PRO A 424 -3.66 -5.92 30.95
N PHE A 425 -2.40 -6.13 31.28
CA PHE A 425 -1.70 -7.39 31.02
C PHE A 425 -1.72 -8.23 32.28
N ASP A 426 -2.58 -9.24 32.27
CA ASP A 426 -2.79 -10.11 33.43
C ASP A 426 -1.93 -11.40 33.37
N GLY A 427 -0.85 -11.37 32.56
CA GLY A 427 0.05 -12.51 32.37
C GLY A 427 -0.17 -13.27 31.04
N ASP A 428 0.69 -14.26 30.83
CA ASP A 428 0.68 -15.05 29.60
C ASP A 428 -0.55 -15.97 29.49
N GLY A 429 -1.16 -15.99 28.34
CA GLY A 429 -2.18 -16.97 28.01
C GLY A 429 -3.62 -16.60 28.33
N LEU A 430 -3.90 -15.43 28.87
CA LEU A 430 -5.27 -15.02 29.18
C LEU A 430 -5.99 -14.47 27.92
N ILE A 431 -7.23 -14.86 27.74
CA ILE A 431 -8.05 -14.55 26.56
C ILE A 431 -8.99 -13.35 26.73
N ASN A 432 -9.12 -12.83 27.97
CA ASN A 432 -10.01 -11.71 28.26
C ASN A 432 -9.65 -10.43 27.49
N GLY A 433 -8.35 -10.21 27.23
CA GLY A 433 -7.86 -9.12 26.38
C GLY A 433 -8.35 -9.20 24.96
N VAL A 434 -8.37 -10.40 24.37
CA VAL A 434 -8.82 -10.62 22.97
C VAL A 434 -10.25 -10.16 22.77
N ALA A 435 -11.13 -10.46 23.73
CA ALA A 435 -12.56 -10.13 23.62
C ALA A 435 -12.87 -8.62 23.73
N ARG A 436 -11.93 -7.82 24.23
CA ARG A 436 -12.12 -6.40 24.53
C ARG A 436 -11.31 -5.48 23.64
N ALA A 437 -10.39 -6.03 22.85
CA ALA A 437 -9.44 -5.26 22.03
C ALA A 437 -10.03 -4.86 20.68
N GLY A 438 -9.71 -3.64 20.25
CA GLY A 438 -9.90 -3.17 18.89
C GLY A 438 -8.62 -3.21 18.05
N VAL A 439 -7.46 -3.23 18.72
CA VAL A 439 -6.14 -3.24 18.07
C VAL A 439 -5.15 -4.19 18.75
N LEU A 440 -4.19 -4.66 17.97
CA LEU A 440 -3.00 -5.35 18.45
C LEU A 440 -1.80 -4.41 18.31
N VAL A 441 -1.05 -4.22 19.40
CA VAL A 441 0.03 -3.23 19.50
C VAL A 441 1.38 -3.94 19.66
N ALA A 442 2.36 -3.55 18.86
CA ALA A 442 3.73 -4.03 18.97
C ALA A 442 4.53 -3.13 19.94
N ILE A 443 4.99 -3.71 21.03
CA ILE A 443 5.85 -3.04 22.02
C ILE A 443 7.28 -3.52 21.80
N PRO A 444 8.22 -2.63 21.46
CA PRO A 444 9.61 -3.02 21.26
C PRO A 444 10.27 -3.46 22.58
N ALA A 445 11.21 -4.40 22.53
CA ALA A 445 12.02 -4.78 23.66
C ALA A 445 12.81 -3.57 24.22
N GLY A 446 13.11 -3.58 25.50
CA GLY A 446 13.90 -2.54 26.14
C GLY A 446 13.92 -2.64 27.66
N ASP A 447 14.98 -2.12 28.28
CA ASP A 447 15.22 -2.17 29.72
C ASP A 447 14.43 -1.12 30.51
N GLU A 448 14.05 -0.02 29.83
CA GLU A 448 13.31 1.07 30.46
C GLU A 448 11.83 1.06 30.00
N ALA A 449 10.96 1.59 30.84
CA ALA A 449 9.56 1.77 30.46
C ALA A 449 9.44 2.65 29.19
N LEU A 450 8.51 2.30 28.32
CA LEU A 450 8.16 3.13 27.17
C LEU A 450 7.29 4.29 27.68
N PRO A 451 7.76 5.55 27.62
CA PRO A 451 7.02 6.66 28.20
C PRO A 451 5.77 7.00 27.39
N VAL A 452 4.80 7.62 28.08
CA VAL A 452 3.62 8.23 27.44
C VAL A 452 4.06 9.15 26.29
N GLY A 453 3.34 9.13 25.19
CA GLY A 453 3.69 9.92 24.01
C GLY A 453 4.63 9.22 23.03
N SER A 454 5.16 8.05 23.37
CA SER A 454 6.03 7.29 22.47
C SER A 454 5.26 6.73 21.26
N PRO A 455 5.86 6.72 20.06
CA PRO A 455 5.26 6.09 18.90
C PRO A 455 5.28 4.57 19.04
N VAL A 456 4.18 3.92 18.66
CA VAL A 456 4.04 2.47 18.62
C VAL A 456 3.34 2.04 17.35
N LEU A 457 3.66 0.83 16.89
CA LEU A 457 2.97 0.21 15.78
C LEU A 457 1.75 -0.56 16.28
N PHE A 458 0.65 -0.49 15.53
CA PHE A 458 -0.54 -1.26 15.84
C PHE A 458 -1.22 -1.79 14.58
N LEU A 459 -2.00 -2.85 14.74
CA LEU A 459 -2.88 -3.42 13.73
C LEU A 459 -4.32 -3.31 14.20
N HIS A 460 -5.22 -2.91 13.32
CA HIS A 460 -6.65 -3.15 13.53
C HIS A 460 -6.95 -4.64 13.48
N LEU A 461 -7.87 -5.10 14.32
CA LEU A 461 -8.28 -6.51 14.31
C LEU A 461 -9.15 -6.85 13.08
N ASP A 462 -9.75 -5.86 12.45
CA ASP A 462 -10.37 -6.01 11.15
C ASP A 462 -9.32 -5.84 10.05
N ARG A 463 -9.39 -6.69 9.01
CA ARG A 463 -8.45 -6.61 7.89
C ARG A 463 -8.71 -5.36 7.07
N GLU A 464 -7.82 -4.39 7.15
CA GLU A 464 -7.86 -3.20 6.30
C GLU A 464 -7.20 -3.49 4.95
N CYS A 465 -7.77 -2.94 3.88
CA CYS A 465 -7.09 -2.86 2.59
C CYS A 465 -6.23 -1.61 2.60
N ALA A 466 -4.91 -1.78 2.51
CA ALA A 466 -3.98 -0.67 2.56
C ALA A 466 -3.75 -0.09 1.20
N GLU A 467 -4.54 0.44 0.50
CA GLU A 467 -4.16 1.32 -0.61
C GLU A 467 -5.33 2.24 -0.96
N ALA A 468 -5.16 3.53 -0.65
CA ALA A 468 -5.81 4.56 -1.44
C ALA A 468 -5.46 4.30 -2.92
N VAL A 469 -6.44 4.19 -3.79
CA VAL A 469 -6.22 4.25 -5.24
C VAL A 469 -5.41 5.50 -5.48
N PRO A 470 -4.28 5.47 -6.19
CA PRO A 470 -3.71 6.70 -6.70
C PRO A 470 -4.80 7.33 -7.57
N CYS A 471 -5.43 8.40 -7.07
CA CYS A 471 -6.20 9.28 -7.93
C CYS A 471 -5.26 9.73 -9.03
N SER A 472 -5.59 9.47 -10.27
CA SER A 472 -4.86 10.08 -11.39
C SER A 472 -4.83 11.59 -11.17
N PRO A 473 -3.66 12.22 -11.06
CA PRO A 473 -3.54 13.63 -10.71
C PRO A 473 -4.17 14.60 -11.74
N LYS A 474 -4.63 14.09 -12.85
CA LYS A 474 -5.17 14.91 -13.95
C LYS A 474 -6.54 15.56 -13.68
N GLN A 475 -7.17 15.31 -12.55
CA GLN A 475 -8.57 15.71 -12.37
C GLN A 475 -8.83 16.79 -11.30
N SER A 476 -7.86 17.17 -10.46
CA SER A 476 -8.08 18.16 -9.40
C SER A 476 -7.83 19.61 -9.80
N GLU A 477 -7.21 19.91 -10.94
CA GLU A 477 -6.79 21.28 -11.30
C GLU A 477 -7.74 22.08 -12.21
N GLN A 478 -8.86 21.54 -12.67
CA GLN A 478 -9.73 22.25 -13.60
C GLN A 478 -11.00 22.86 -13.00
N HIS A 479 -11.13 22.97 -11.68
CA HIS A 479 -12.30 23.55 -11.03
C HIS A 479 -12.01 24.63 -10.00
N ALA A 480 -11.02 25.47 -10.22
CA ALA A 480 -11.05 26.82 -9.68
C ALA A 480 -11.70 27.74 -10.72
N VAL A 481 -12.91 28.19 -10.45
CA VAL A 481 -13.52 29.29 -11.19
C VAL A 481 -12.57 30.48 -11.12
N PRO A 482 -12.08 31.04 -12.24
CA PRO A 482 -11.21 32.20 -12.18
C PRO A 482 -12.07 33.41 -11.84
N MET A 483 -11.87 34.02 -10.68
CA MET A 483 -12.16 35.42 -10.51
C MET A 483 -11.13 36.22 -11.30
N GLN A 484 -11.64 36.96 -12.25
CA GLN A 484 -10.87 37.88 -13.13
C GLN A 484 -10.01 38.86 -12.35
N GLN A 485 -8.73 38.96 -12.71
CA GLN A 485 -8.15 40.29 -13.02
C GLN A 485 -6.92 40.10 -13.92
N ALA A 486 -6.96 40.89 -15.00
CA ALA A 486 -5.94 40.99 -16.01
C ALA A 486 -4.70 41.74 -15.51
N VAL A 487 -3.50 41.49 -16.07
CA VAL A 487 -2.72 42.44 -16.85
C VAL A 487 -1.29 41.94 -17.13
N SER A 488 -1.01 41.81 -18.43
CA SER A 488 0.25 42.05 -19.20
C SER A 488 1.58 41.38 -18.89
N LEU A 489 2.03 40.65 -19.90
CA LEU A 489 3.41 40.28 -20.23
C LEU A 489 4.32 41.49 -20.52
N PRO A 490 5.62 41.34 -20.37
CA PRO A 490 6.47 41.42 -21.55
C PRO A 490 7.59 40.37 -21.67
N THR A 491 8.03 40.27 -22.88
CA THR A 491 8.90 39.36 -23.63
C THR A 491 10.41 39.40 -23.27
N PRO A 492 11.20 38.42 -23.76
CA PRO A 492 12.50 38.02 -23.25
C PRO A 492 13.70 38.55 -24.03
N SER A 493 14.89 38.49 -23.46
CA SER A 493 16.21 38.31 -24.14
C SER A 493 17.40 38.53 -23.21
N PRO A 494 18.61 38.16 -23.54
CA PRO A 494 19.23 36.87 -23.81
C PRO A 494 20.39 36.57 -22.84
N ALA A 495 20.91 35.34 -22.90
CA ALA A 495 22.09 34.90 -22.16
C ALA A 495 23.38 35.70 -22.55
N PRO A 496 24.34 35.80 -21.63
CA PRO A 496 25.62 35.16 -21.82
C PRO A 496 26.37 34.73 -20.54
N GLY A 497 27.33 33.82 -20.69
CA GLY A 497 28.63 33.78 -20.01
C GLY A 497 28.73 32.94 -18.76
N VAL A 498 29.44 31.81 -18.92
CA VAL A 498 29.97 30.95 -17.86
C VAL A 498 31.04 31.74 -17.08
N GLU A 499 30.77 32.00 -15.81
CA GLU A 499 31.77 32.21 -14.77
C GLU A 499 31.28 31.58 -13.47
N SER A 500 32.16 30.80 -12.83
CA SER A 500 31.96 30.11 -11.59
C SER A 500 31.50 31.06 -10.48
N ALA A 501 30.16 31.19 -10.34
CA ALA A 501 29.53 31.81 -9.19
C ALA A 501 29.03 30.71 -8.28
N LYS A 502 29.29 30.79 -6.96
CA LYS A 502 28.62 30.00 -5.93
C LYS A 502 27.13 29.97 -6.25
N ALA A 503 26.62 28.79 -6.60
CA ALA A 503 25.21 28.63 -6.92
C ALA A 503 24.41 29.15 -5.73
N ASP A 504 23.58 30.17 -5.97
CA ASP A 504 22.70 30.68 -4.94
C ASP A 504 21.65 29.61 -4.61
N LEU A 505 21.71 29.11 -3.39
CA LEU A 505 20.84 28.06 -2.89
C LEU A 505 19.34 28.37 -3.10
N HIS A 506 18.99 29.65 -2.92
CA HIS A 506 17.61 30.12 -3.09
C HIS A 506 17.14 30.00 -4.54
N SER A 507 17.95 30.44 -5.47
CA SER A 507 17.65 30.34 -6.90
C SER A 507 17.58 28.89 -7.36
N THR A 508 18.42 28.01 -6.79
CA THR A 508 18.39 26.57 -7.08
C THR A 508 17.11 25.93 -6.60
N TRP A 509 16.65 26.24 -5.39
CA TRP A 509 15.39 25.73 -4.86
C TRP A 509 14.19 26.22 -5.68
N LYS A 510 14.17 27.48 -6.05
CA LYS A 510 13.13 28.04 -6.93
C LYS A 510 12.99 27.28 -8.25
N LEU A 511 14.10 26.91 -8.88
CA LEU A 511 14.09 26.12 -10.11
C LEU A 511 13.51 24.71 -9.87
N LEU A 512 13.79 24.10 -8.72
CA LEU A 512 13.26 22.77 -8.35
C LEU A 512 11.77 22.83 -7.99
N GLU A 513 11.31 23.91 -7.36
CA GLU A 513 9.89 24.18 -7.12
C GLU A 513 9.14 24.31 -8.46
N GLU A 514 9.62 25.18 -9.36
CA GLU A 514 9.05 25.37 -10.70
C GLU A 514 9.04 24.07 -11.51
N TRP A 515 10.11 23.27 -11.41
CA TRP A 515 10.18 21.95 -12.06
C TRP A 515 9.16 20.96 -11.48
N GLY A 516 8.99 20.91 -10.17
CA GLY A 516 8.03 20.03 -9.49
C GLY A 516 6.58 20.46 -9.75
N GLU A 517 6.31 21.78 -9.80
CA GLU A 517 5.01 22.34 -10.09
C GLU A 517 4.59 22.17 -11.57
N ALA A 518 5.56 22.13 -12.48
CA ALA A 518 5.30 21.96 -13.91
C ALA A 518 4.67 20.59 -14.24
N ASP A 519 4.92 19.57 -13.44
CA ASP A 519 4.33 18.23 -13.60
C ASP A 519 4.27 17.54 -12.23
N ALA A 520 3.09 17.47 -11.65
CA ALA A 520 2.86 16.85 -10.33
C ALA A 520 3.21 15.34 -10.26
N THR A 521 3.43 14.68 -11.40
CA THR A 521 3.87 13.28 -11.45
C THR A 521 5.37 13.14 -11.20
N ARG A 522 6.15 14.20 -11.37
CA ARG A 522 7.61 14.22 -11.17
C ARG A 522 7.96 14.10 -9.70
N LEU A 523 7.20 14.78 -8.83
CA LEU A 523 7.42 14.79 -7.39
C LEU A 523 6.07 14.69 -6.66
N PRO A 524 5.52 13.46 -6.52
CA PRO A 524 4.24 13.26 -5.85
C PRO A 524 4.24 13.84 -4.43
N GLY A 525 3.32 14.78 -4.17
CA GLY A 525 3.20 15.48 -2.88
C GLY A 525 4.14 16.69 -2.71
N GLY A 526 5.12 16.89 -3.58
CA GLY A 526 6.02 18.04 -3.52
C GLY A 526 7.03 18.01 -2.38
N PHE A 527 7.67 19.15 -2.16
CA PHE A 527 8.57 19.36 -1.03
C PHE A 527 7.79 19.69 0.25
N ASN A 528 8.31 19.26 1.39
CA ASN A 528 7.79 19.70 2.68
C ASN A 528 8.02 21.21 2.87
N GLY A 529 7.19 21.84 3.68
CA GLY A 529 7.44 23.20 4.16
C GLY A 529 8.75 23.28 4.97
N PRO A 530 9.15 24.51 5.37
CA PRO A 530 10.37 24.76 6.10
C PRO A 530 10.50 23.96 7.41
N ALA A 531 11.71 23.48 7.73
CA ALA A 531 12.02 22.98 9.07
C ALA A 531 11.92 24.14 10.07
N ILE A 532 11.21 23.90 11.16
CA ILE A 532 11.11 24.88 12.26
C ILE A 532 12.35 24.79 13.19
N ASP A 533 12.59 25.83 13.99
CA ASP A 533 13.78 25.88 14.86
C ASP A 533 13.88 24.69 15.80
N SER A 534 12.76 24.12 16.26
CA SER A 534 12.76 22.89 17.09
C SER A 534 13.24 21.66 16.32
N ASP A 535 12.97 21.55 15.01
CA ASP A 535 13.46 20.43 14.18
C ASP A 535 14.97 20.52 14.01
N ILE A 536 15.49 21.73 13.76
CA ILE A 536 16.94 21.97 13.63
C ILE A 536 17.64 21.75 14.97
N ALA A 537 17.04 22.19 16.08
CA ALA A 537 17.58 21.97 17.40
C ALA A 537 17.63 20.46 17.76
N ALA A 538 16.57 19.71 17.45
CA ALA A 538 16.52 18.27 17.65
C ALA A 538 17.56 17.54 16.79
N LEU A 539 17.72 17.94 15.52
CA LEU A 539 18.72 17.40 14.61
C LEU A 539 20.14 17.59 15.15
N ASN A 540 20.52 18.83 15.52
CA ASN A 540 21.84 19.14 16.09
C ASN A 540 22.10 18.40 17.40
N ALA A 541 21.10 18.31 18.28
CA ALA A 541 21.21 17.59 19.54
C ALA A 541 21.41 16.07 19.33
N ALA A 542 20.71 15.48 18.38
CA ALA A 542 20.82 14.04 18.08
C ALA A 542 22.17 13.67 17.48
N LEU A 543 22.64 14.47 16.50
CA LEU A 543 23.87 14.20 15.77
C LEU A 543 25.13 14.54 16.59
N GLY A 544 25.08 15.56 17.46
CA GLY A 544 26.22 16.01 18.26
C GLY A 544 27.34 16.65 17.42
N VAL A 545 27.06 17.06 16.18
CA VAL A 545 27.99 17.70 15.25
C VAL A 545 27.39 19.00 14.70
N THR A 546 28.26 19.90 14.23
CA THR A 546 27.80 21.13 13.55
C THR A 546 27.64 20.87 12.07
N LEU A 547 26.42 21.04 11.57
CA LEU A 547 26.09 20.91 10.16
C LEU A 547 26.50 22.15 9.38
N PRO A 548 26.87 22.03 8.09
CA PRO A 548 27.11 23.16 7.21
C PRO A 548 25.92 24.13 7.17
N SER A 549 26.18 25.44 7.21
CA SER A 549 25.11 26.46 7.21
C SER A 549 24.22 26.37 6.00
N GLU A 550 24.79 26.10 4.82
CA GLU A 550 24.04 25.92 3.56
C GLU A 550 23.03 24.76 3.62
N PHE A 551 23.35 23.69 4.32
CA PHE A 551 22.45 22.57 4.52
C PHE A 551 21.31 22.91 5.49
N ILE A 552 21.61 23.63 6.57
CA ILE A 552 20.61 24.15 7.51
C ILE A 552 19.66 25.12 6.79
N ASP A 553 20.21 26.01 5.98
CA ASP A 553 19.42 26.98 5.18
C ASP A 553 18.52 26.25 4.17
N SER A 554 19.02 25.16 3.58
CA SER A 554 18.21 24.28 2.70
C SER A 554 17.04 23.63 3.46
N LEU A 555 17.26 23.07 4.63
CA LEU A 555 16.20 22.51 5.48
C LEU A 555 15.16 23.57 5.90
N ARG A 556 15.58 24.82 6.09
CA ARG A 556 14.69 25.96 6.37
C ARG A 556 13.88 26.41 5.17
N MET A 557 14.24 26.00 3.97
CA MET A 557 13.43 26.19 2.77
C MET A 557 12.50 24.97 2.58
N HIS A 558 13.07 23.78 2.56
CA HIS A 558 12.33 22.53 2.38
C HIS A 558 12.86 21.43 3.30
N ASN A 559 12.01 20.93 4.16
CA ASN A 559 12.33 19.89 5.13
C ASN A 559 12.06 18.48 4.55
N GLY A 560 12.77 18.13 3.47
CA GLY A 560 12.60 16.86 2.78
C GLY A 560 11.36 16.80 1.87
N LEU A 561 10.90 15.59 1.57
CA LEU A 561 9.75 15.34 0.70
C LEU A 561 8.48 15.07 1.48
N THR A 562 7.33 15.51 0.96
CA THR A 562 6.01 15.29 1.57
C THR A 562 5.61 13.81 1.53
N ALA A 563 5.86 13.12 0.43
CA ALA A 563 5.56 11.70 0.30
C ALA A 563 6.76 10.85 0.69
N PRO A 564 6.68 10.05 1.77
CA PRO A 564 7.77 9.15 2.15
C PRO A 564 8.13 8.20 1.01
N GLY A 565 9.38 8.21 0.60
CA GLY A 565 9.91 7.34 -0.46
C GLY A 565 9.64 7.80 -1.89
N ALA A 566 9.13 9.02 -2.10
CA ALA A 566 9.15 9.64 -3.41
C ALA A 566 10.61 9.83 -3.86
N ALA A 567 10.92 9.43 -5.10
CA ALA A 567 12.25 9.64 -5.65
C ALA A 567 12.38 11.11 -6.08
N PHE A 568 13.42 11.77 -5.61
CA PHE A 568 13.77 13.13 -5.99
C PHE A 568 14.86 13.17 -7.07
N ALA A 569 16.00 12.54 -6.77
CA ALA A 569 17.14 12.49 -7.66
C ALA A 569 17.73 11.08 -7.69
N ASP A 570 18.02 10.56 -8.88
CA ASP A 570 18.64 9.25 -9.10
C ASP A 570 17.99 8.08 -8.33
N GLY A 571 16.67 8.16 -8.11
CA GLY A 571 15.92 7.15 -7.38
C GLY A 571 15.93 7.31 -5.85
N GLU A 572 16.57 8.35 -5.33
CA GLU A 572 16.67 8.62 -3.89
C GLU A 572 15.69 9.67 -3.42
N ALA A 573 15.15 9.49 -2.22
CA ALA A 573 14.30 10.46 -1.54
C ALA A 573 15.16 11.46 -0.74
N LEU A 574 14.80 12.74 -0.77
CA LEU A 574 15.40 13.75 0.10
C LEU A 574 14.77 13.66 1.51
N LEU A 575 15.60 13.56 2.54
CA LEU A 575 15.16 13.32 3.91
C LEU A 575 14.83 14.63 4.66
N SER A 576 13.78 14.60 5.46
CA SER A 576 13.51 15.64 6.48
C SER A 576 14.49 15.54 7.66
N ALA A 577 14.60 16.59 8.45
CA ALA A 577 15.43 16.63 9.65
C ALA A 577 15.17 15.42 10.59
N ARG A 578 13.90 15.01 10.72
CA ARG A 578 13.49 13.85 11.52
C ARG A 578 13.93 12.52 10.90
N GLU A 579 13.82 12.39 9.58
CA GLU A 579 14.25 11.19 8.87
C GLU A 579 15.77 11.04 8.87
N ILE A 580 16.52 12.15 8.79
CA ILE A 580 17.98 12.19 8.97
C ILE A 580 18.36 11.58 10.32
N ILE A 581 17.74 12.04 11.41
CA ILE A 581 17.97 11.48 12.75
C ILE A 581 17.69 9.97 12.76
N THR A 582 16.62 9.55 12.13
CA THR A 582 16.20 8.14 12.08
C THR A 582 17.25 7.28 11.36
N GLN A 583 17.66 7.69 10.15
CA GLN A 583 18.65 6.93 9.37
C GLN A 583 20.02 6.93 10.07
N TRP A 584 20.48 8.06 10.53
CA TRP A 584 21.73 8.16 11.27
C TRP A 584 21.74 7.30 12.55
N SER A 585 20.62 7.25 13.28
CA SER A 585 20.50 6.43 14.49
C SER A 585 20.58 4.93 14.21
N ILE A 586 20.18 4.47 13.00
CA ILE A 586 20.35 3.08 12.57
C ILE A 586 21.85 2.78 12.47
N TRP A 587 22.59 3.59 11.75
CA TRP A 587 24.04 3.44 11.58
C TRP A 587 24.79 3.54 12.91
N LYS A 588 24.40 4.48 13.77
CA LYS A 588 25.00 4.62 15.11
C LYS A 588 24.86 3.34 15.93
N ARG A 589 23.73 2.65 15.86
CA ARG A 589 23.53 1.38 16.57
C ARG A 589 24.38 0.26 16.00
N LEU A 590 24.53 0.18 14.69
CA LEU A 590 25.39 -0.81 14.02
C LEU A 590 26.87 -0.58 14.40
N VAL A 591 27.35 0.64 14.34
CA VAL A 591 28.70 0.99 14.80
C VAL A 591 28.90 0.64 16.29
N ALA A 592 27.95 1.01 17.15
CA ALA A 592 28.03 0.70 18.58
C ALA A 592 27.90 -0.81 18.87
N GLY A 593 27.26 -1.57 18.00
CA GLY A 593 27.15 -3.04 18.07
C GLY A 593 28.41 -3.79 17.63
N GLY A 594 29.38 -3.09 17.04
CA GLY A 594 30.60 -3.71 16.49
C GLY A 594 30.36 -4.42 15.16
N ASP A 595 29.24 -4.13 14.47
CA ASP A 595 28.87 -4.81 13.21
C ASP A 595 29.91 -4.54 12.10
N PHE A 596 30.73 -3.50 12.23
CA PHE A 596 31.77 -3.09 11.27
C PHE A 596 33.19 -3.24 11.79
N ASP A 597 33.39 -3.92 12.94
CA ASP A 597 34.72 -4.10 13.54
C ASP A 597 35.64 -4.86 12.58
N GLY A 598 36.75 -4.21 12.19
CA GLY A 598 37.72 -4.75 11.26
C GLY A 598 37.32 -4.69 9.78
N MET A 599 36.22 -4.01 9.44
CA MET A 599 35.85 -3.71 8.05
C MET A 599 36.45 -2.38 7.61
N SER A 600 36.90 -2.31 6.36
CA SER A 600 37.36 -1.09 5.70
C SER A 600 36.62 -0.94 4.38
N SER A 601 36.57 0.29 3.85
CA SER A 601 35.99 0.58 2.54
C SER A 601 37.08 0.87 1.50
N GLU A 602 36.67 0.94 0.22
CA GLU A 602 37.50 1.41 -0.91
C GLU A 602 37.00 2.82 -1.34
N PRO A 603 37.46 3.90 -0.65
CA PRO A 603 36.95 5.23 -0.89
C PRO A 603 37.69 5.96 -2.01
N ASP A 604 36.99 6.92 -2.66
CA ASP A 604 37.64 7.94 -3.47
C ASP A 604 38.59 8.81 -2.62
N GLN A 605 39.54 9.46 -3.28
CA GLN A 605 40.49 10.35 -2.61
C GLN A 605 39.76 11.44 -1.82
N GLY A 606 40.13 11.64 -0.56
CA GLY A 606 39.55 12.63 0.34
C GLY A 606 38.41 12.09 1.20
N ILE A 607 38.07 10.83 1.12
CA ILE A 607 37.10 10.14 1.99
C ILE A 607 37.87 9.15 2.86
N ARG A 608 37.45 8.95 4.12
CA ARG A 608 38.06 7.95 4.99
C ARG A 608 37.68 6.54 4.58
N ASP A 609 38.55 5.58 4.91
CA ASP A 609 38.39 4.16 4.64
C ASP A 609 37.49 3.42 5.66
N ASP A 610 36.72 4.16 6.44
CA ASP A 610 35.74 3.58 7.36
C ASP A 610 34.61 2.85 6.58
N TRP A 611 34.11 1.73 7.11
CA TRP A 611 32.90 1.13 6.56
C TRP A 611 31.70 2.08 6.74
N TYR A 612 31.56 2.69 7.92
CA TYR A 612 30.66 3.82 8.19
C TYR A 612 31.24 4.72 9.28
N ASN A 613 31.25 6.03 9.02
CA ASN A 613 31.67 7.03 9.98
C ASN A 613 30.47 7.79 10.53
N LEU A 614 30.36 7.94 11.85
CA LEU A 614 29.24 8.66 12.50
C LEU A 614 29.17 10.14 12.15
N LYS A 615 30.20 10.69 11.52
CA LYS A 615 30.20 12.04 10.97
C LYS A 615 29.82 12.12 9.49
N TRP A 616 29.42 11.00 8.89
CA TRP A 616 28.74 10.94 7.60
C TRP A 616 27.24 11.04 7.84
N ILE A 617 26.65 12.17 7.52
CA ILE A 617 25.26 12.49 7.83
C ILE A 617 24.38 12.20 6.62
N PRO A 618 23.54 11.16 6.64
CA PRO A 618 22.69 10.79 5.52
C PRO A 618 21.60 11.84 5.33
N PHE A 619 21.47 12.39 4.13
CA PHE A 619 20.42 13.34 3.77
C PHE A 619 19.53 12.88 2.62
N THR A 620 19.89 11.76 1.97
CA THR A 620 19.00 11.04 1.05
C THR A 620 18.86 9.57 1.46
N HIS A 621 17.91 8.87 0.85
CA HIS A 621 17.71 7.45 1.05
C HIS A 621 17.05 6.81 -0.18
N ASP A 622 17.63 5.72 -0.69
CA ASP A 622 17.10 4.95 -1.83
C ASP A 622 16.07 3.87 -1.44
N GLY A 623 15.90 3.64 -0.13
CA GLY A 623 15.04 2.60 0.43
C GLY A 623 15.69 1.24 0.62
N SER A 624 16.91 1.03 0.13
CA SER A 624 17.67 -0.22 0.31
C SER A 624 18.67 -0.12 1.46
N GLY A 625 18.98 1.07 1.94
CA GLY A 625 20.00 1.34 2.95
C GLY A 625 21.14 2.20 2.43
N ASN A 626 21.10 2.61 1.16
CA ASN A 626 22.10 3.46 0.55
C ASN A 626 21.73 4.94 0.72
N HIS A 627 22.77 5.78 0.80
CA HIS A 627 22.60 7.19 1.11
C HIS A 627 23.59 8.06 0.35
N LEU A 628 23.17 9.29 0.06
CA LEU A 628 24.13 10.39 -0.02
C LEU A 628 24.28 10.98 1.37
N CYS A 629 25.52 11.20 1.77
CA CYS A 629 25.87 11.75 3.08
C CYS A 629 26.67 13.04 2.95
N LEU A 630 26.50 13.93 3.92
CA LEU A 630 27.45 15.00 4.17
C LEU A 630 28.64 14.43 4.95
N ASP A 631 29.82 14.51 4.41
CA ASP A 631 31.05 14.08 5.08
C ASP A 631 31.60 15.22 5.95
N LEU A 632 31.46 15.05 7.27
CA LEU A 632 31.96 15.99 8.26
C LEU A 632 33.28 15.54 8.89
N ASP A 633 33.94 14.53 8.34
CA ASP A 633 35.24 14.03 8.77
C ASP A 633 36.11 13.57 7.57
N PRO A 634 36.31 14.41 6.57
CA PRO A 634 37.02 14.02 5.38
C PRO A 634 38.48 13.60 5.67
N ALA A 635 39.01 12.74 4.81
CA ALA A 635 40.43 12.42 4.81
C ALA A 635 41.28 13.56 4.19
N GLU A 636 42.61 13.38 4.17
CA GLU A 636 43.52 14.32 3.54
C GLU A 636 43.17 14.54 2.06
N GLY A 637 42.98 15.79 1.69
CA GLY A 637 42.57 16.18 0.33
C GLY A 637 41.06 16.28 0.13
N GLY A 638 40.23 15.90 1.10
CA GLY A 638 38.79 16.10 1.09
C GLY A 638 38.34 17.45 1.63
N THR A 639 37.09 17.79 1.42
CA THR A 639 36.47 19.05 1.86
C THR A 639 35.39 18.80 2.90
N LEU A 640 35.41 19.53 4.01
CA LEU A 640 34.37 19.45 5.05
C LEU A 640 32.99 19.78 4.46
N GLY A 641 32.03 18.87 4.61
CA GLY A 641 30.69 19.00 4.04
C GLY A 641 30.57 18.57 2.60
N GLN A 642 31.59 17.91 2.03
CA GLN A 642 31.50 17.24 0.73
C GLN A 642 30.38 16.20 0.75
N VAL A 643 29.80 15.94 -0.41
CA VAL A 643 28.75 14.92 -0.59
C VAL A 643 29.37 13.63 -1.07
N ILE A 644 29.15 12.57 -0.32
CA ILE A 644 29.64 11.23 -0.64
C ILE A 644 28.47 10.25 -0.78
N ARG A 645 28.66 9.23 -1.60
CA ARG A 645 27.74 8.11 -1.72
C ARG A 645 28.24 6.92 -0.91
N ILE A 646 27.32 6.34 -0.14
CA ILE A 646 27.57 5.12 0.63
C ILE A 646 26.57 4.05 0.22
N TRP A 647 27.07 2.85 -0.05
CA TRP A 647 26.28 1.63 -0.17
C TRP A 647 26.40 0.83 1.12
N HIS A 648 25.27 0.29 1.59
CA HIS A 648 25.22 -0.42 2.87
C HIS A 648 25.90 -1.80 2.81
N ASP A 649 25.99 -2.38 1.62
CA ASP A 649 26.47 -3.74 1.34
C ASP A 649 27.68 -3.78 0.35
N ASP A 650 28.25 -2.62 0.03
CA ASP A 650 29.41 -2.49 -0.87
C ASP A 650 30.52 -1.68 -0.17
N GLU A 651 31.76 -1.97 -0.51
CA GLU A 651 32.95 -1.31 0.03
C GLU A 651 33.26 0.03 -0.63
N VAL A 652 32.66 0.36 -1.77
CA VAL A 652 32.92 1.59 -2.52
C VAL A 652 32.32 2.82 -1.81
N ARG A 653 33.11 3.92 -1.75
CA ARG A 653 32.66 5.24 -1.27
C ARG A 653 33.03 6.28 -2.31
N GLU A 654 32.03 6.88 -2.96
CA GLU A 654 32.23 7.81 -4.07
C GLU A 654 32.11 9.25 -3.65
N LEU A 655 33.00 10.12 -4.16
CA LEU A 655 32.87 11.57 -4.03
C LEU A 655 31.91 12.10 -5.10
N VAL A 656 30.75 12.57 -4.66
CA VAL A 656 29.67 13.04 -5.56
C VAL A 656 29.77 14.53 -5.84
N ALA A 657 30.02 15.36 -4.83
CA ALA A 657 30.16 16.81 -4.98
C ALA A 657 31.01 17.42 -3.86
N GLY A 658 31.60 18.58 -4.09
CA GLY A 658 32.41 19.28 -3.10
C GLY A 658 31.60 19.95 -1.99
N SER A 659 30.27 20.15 -2.17
CA SER A 659 29.35 20.69 -1.16
C SER A 659 27.91 20.30 -1.47
N PHE A 660 27.02 20.50 -0.48
CA PHE A 660 25.60 20.29 -0.66
C PHE A 660 24.97 21.20 -1.73
N SER A 661 25.33 22.48 -1.72
CA SER A 661 24.81 23.45 -2.71
C SER A 661 25.25 23.10 -4.12
N GLU A 662 26.47 22.62 -4.31
CA GLU A 662 26.95 22.14 -5.60
C GLU A 662 26.17 20.91 -6.08
N TRP A 663 25.96 19.94 -5.20
CA TRP A 663 25.15 18.74 -5.50
C TRP A 663 23.73 19.15 -5.91
N LEU A 664 23.07 20.01 -5.12
CA LEU A 664 21.70 20.42 -5.38
C LEU A 664 21.57 21.17 -6.73
N ALA A 665 22.53 22.02 -7.04
CA ALA A 665 22.57 22.73 -8.33
C ALA A 665 22.75 21.79 -9.52
N ARG A 666 23.57 20.73 -9.39
CA ARG A 666 23.72 19.69 -10.41
C ARG A 666 22.42 18.92 -10.60
N VAL A 667 21.74 18.58 -9.51
CA VAL A 667 20.42 17.92 -9.54
C VAL A 667 19.40 18.80 -10.25
N ALA A 668 19.29 20.06 -9.88
CA ALA A 668 18.38 21.01 -10.53
C ALA A 668 18.66 21.15 -12.04
N ALA A 669 19.93 21.28 -12.41
CA ALA A 669 20.34 21.39 -13.82
C ALA A 669 20.02 20.10 -14.63
N LYS A 670 20.04 18.93 -13.99
CA LYS A 670 19.70 17.63 -14.60
C LYS A 670 18.17 17.51 -14.78
N LEU A 671 17.42 17.80 -13.73
CA LEU A 671 15.96 17.64 -13.70
C LEU A 671 15.24 18.64 -14.61
N VAL A 672 15.71 19.89 -14.68
CA VAL A 672 15.12 20.93 -15.56
C VAL A 672 15.37 20.65 -17.06
N LYS A 673 16.40 19.86 -17.39
CA LYS A 673 16.69 19.46 -18.78
C LYS A 673 15.96 18.19 -19.23
N SER A 674 15.42 17.38 -18.29
CA SER A 674 14.65 16.17 -18.54
C SER A 674 13.15 16.45 -18.61
#